data_9d16eef041e0db779b591d923ae612d1
#
_entry.id   9d16eef041e0db779b591d923ae612d1
#
_cell.length_a   1.000
_cell.length_b   1.000
_cell.length_c   1.000
_cell.angle_alpha   90.00
_cell.angle_beta   90.00
_cell.angle_gamma   90.00
#
_symmetry.space_group_name_H-M   'P 1'
#
loop_
_entity.id
_entity.type
_entity.pdbx_description
1 polymer ?
#
loop_
_entity_poly.entity_id
_entity_poly.type
_entity_poly.pdbx_seq_one_letter_code
_entity_poly.pdbx_strand_id
1 'polypeptide(L)'
;MLLTLTAVARAQDAATGAVAGRVTDASGAAVAGVKVKATRTATGAVRETTTDADGTHVLTSLVPGEYRIEFEAAGFNPRALDHGLVQVGARLTVDAVLDVQGRAETIEVSEPGVSVPTGNGLVGGVVGAGVVENLPLNGRNFLELAFLLPGNAPAPNFDPTKTNVVAISSAGQLGRGGNITIDGQDNNDDVVGGPLANLPQDAVQEFQMATNRFSAEQGRSAASAVNVVTRSGGDTLAGSLSVFVRDDALQGLPATFDRTQEAPPFSRQQYSATLGGPIARGRAWWFAAAEYRNQDSVVQTGTRDVAARTIRQSLAAAPLNDFLGMARIDVRATDQDTLGFRYLVQDEDDVAASTLDRSIGSATQRQSSDNRHQQGLATWTRVLGTTSVNTLRASYSNFRNVIDPVAPGRQLTFPSIQDGASFRVPQGTTQTRWQFSDSLSWVKGAHSLRVGAEYSHTYGRFDLGVFREGRVELVQDFAQFDLNRDGRVDDDDLLFAVTLRSGKPDQNLLLDDCSSSYISGFVQDDWRVTPQLTLNVGLRYELDSDVKNISGYADTNPIVQAFYQGDRGRDLDNFGPRLGFAWTNRRGMLQLHGGFGLYYDRVTLEIISLERGLDGRALPIEVRAGNVFFLDPGTGSVPPFAPTFADPFTGFILPGAGASGINIIDNSLENPTVQQYNLGARYRLPGDAVLQLDLVHNRGTHFIIGRTVGEVFNPVVGGPDRVVNLESSVGTRYDALLTSLEKRFGRGQQLRVSYSLARARNYANDDQIPFSSGPIDPNDLEREYGPTPNEQRHRLVLSGSFLLPLELRLSGIWTIASAVPMDILMPDASHRVPTLSRNVGAREFENAAELNAYLTSLNAKGGIDGVPLPLVREDARFSDSFDSLDLRLSRRFALTSSLSLEAIVECFNVFNVTNVLGVSKTNYSGFANVLARDSSDPADAGFLRSSSFGRALTTAGGVFGSGGPRAFQLGLRAQF
;
A
#
# COMPACT_ATOMS: atom_id res chain seq x y z
N MET A 1 -0.76 -4.11 -39.38
CA MET A 1 0.08 -3.33 -40.31
C MET A 1 1.34 -2.90 -39.54
N LEU A 2 2.38 -3.73 -39.55
CA LEU A 2 3.64 -3.45 -38.90
C LEU A 2 4.36 -2.34 -39.67
N LEU A 3 4.39 -1.14 -39.09
CA LEU A 3 5.30 -0.10 -39.60
C LEU A 3 6.67 -0.35 -38.95
N THR A 4 7.61 -0.75 -39.79
CA THR A 4 9.04 -0.77 -39.46
C THR A 4 9.54 0.66 -39.33
N LEU A 5 9.46 1.21 -38.12
CA LEU A 5 10.20 2.42 -37.74
C LEU A 5 11.58 1.97 -37.24
N THR A 6 12.56 1.90 -38.12
CA THR A 6 13.97 1.85 -37.79
C THR A 6 14.47 3.25 -37.36
N ALA A 7 13.98 3.76 -36.26
CA ALA A 7 14.60 4.88 -35.56
C ALA A 7 15.36 4.33 -34.36
N VAL A 8 16.68 4.31 -34.43
CA VAL A 8 17.59 3.81 -33.38
C VAL A 8 17.61 4.83 -32.25
N ALA A 9 16.75 4.70 -31.28
CA ALA A 9 16.80 5.45 -30.01
C ALA A 9 17.38 4.55 -28.89
N ARG A 10 18.08 5.10 -27.90
CA ARG A 10 18.95 4.33 -26.98
C ARG A 10 18.97 4.90 -25.54
N ALA A 11 18.54 4.16 -24.49
CA ALA A 11 18.34 4.67 -23.10
C ALA A 11 18.59 3.70 -21.88
N GLN A 12 18.54 4.05 -20.58
CA GLN A 12 18.87 3.30 -19.32
C GLN A 12 17.62 2.82 -18.52
N ASP A 13 17.76 1.73 -17.72
CA ASP A 13 16.71 0.98 -17.02
C ASP A 13 16.58 1.34 -15.51
N ALA A 14 15.33 1.36 -14.95
CA ALA A 14 15.01 1.69 -13.55
C ALA A 14 15.53 0.68 -12.52
N ALA A 15 15.82 -0.56 -12.93
CA ALA A 15 16.34 -1.61 -12.05
C ALA A 15 17.88 -1.61 -11.95
N THR A 16 18.57 -0.61 -12.50
CA THR A 16 20.03 -0.52 -12.52
C THR A 16 20.53 0.78 -11.92
N GLY A 17 21.84 0.82 -11.62
CA GLY A 17 22.55 2.03 -11.19
C GLY A 17 23.58 2.50 -12.23
N ALA A 18 24.29 3.57 -11.91
CA ALA A 18 25.35 4.11 -12.74
C ALA A 18 26.57 4.52 -11.92
N VAL A 19 27.74 4.54 -12.56
CA VAL A 19 28.96 5.20 -12.04
C VAL A 19 29.31 6.36 -12.96
N ALA A 20 29.59 7.51 -12.39
CA ALA A 20 30.06 8.67 -13.17
C ALA A 20 31.03 9.47 -12.33
N GLY A 21 31.85 10.31 -12.98
CA GLY A 21 32.78 11.19 -12.28
C GLY A 21 33.71 11.90 -13.25
N ARG A 22 34.68 12.55 -12.68
CA ARG A 22 35.72 13.28 -13.43
C ARG A 22 37.08 12.79 -13.06
N VAL A 23 37.95 12.62 -14.08
CA VAL A 23 39.33 12.29 -13.89
C VAL A 23 40.20 13.51 -14.19
N THR A 24 41.05 13.88 -13.24
CA THR A 24 41.96 15.01 -13.35
C THR A 24 43.40 14.54 -13.03
N ASP A 25 44.37 15.32 -13.43
CA ASP A 25 45.72 15.18 -12.91
C ASP A 25 45.90 15.92 -11.56
N ALA A 26 47.11 15.84 -10.97
CA ALA A 26 47.43 16.49 -9.71
C ALA A 26 47.37 18.05 -9.77
N SER A 27 47.35 18.65 -10.95
CA SER A 27 47.17 20.10 -11.14
C SER A 27 45.69 20.50 -11.23
N GLY A 28 44.75 19.50 -11.30
CA GLY A 28 43.33 19.69 -11.50
C GLY A 28 42.93 19.81 -12.98
N ALA A 29 43.85 19.59 -13.93
CA ALA A 29 43.53 19.56 -15.35
C ALA A 29 42.83 18.24 -15.72
N ALA A 30 41.85 18.32 -16.64
CA ALA A 30 41.09 17.15 -17.11
C ALA A 30 41.99 16.17 -17.88
N VAL A 31 41.83 14.86 -17.60
CA VAL A 31 42.54 13.80 -18.34
C VAL A 31 41.57 13.08 -19.23
N ALA A 32 41.67 13.29 -20.54
CA ALA A 32 40.87 12.63 -21.56
C ALA A 32 41.41 11.25 -21.92
N GLY A 33 40.52 10.32 -22.38
CA GLY A 33 40.95 9.01 -22.86
C GLY A 33 41.36 8.03 -21.76
N VAL A 34 41.10 8.32 -20.47
CA VAL A 34 41.33 7.40 -19.38
C VAL A 34 40.38 6.23 -19.50
N LYS A 35 40.89 5.02 -19.52
CA LYS A 35 40.06 3.79 -19.45
C LYS A 35 39.52 3.64 -18.04
N VAL A 36 38.20 3.59 -17.92
CA VAL A 36 37.46 3.37 -16.65
C VAL A 36 36.79 2.01 -16.72
N LYS A 37 37.18 1.11 -15.80
CA LYS A 37 36.71 -0.27 -15.76
C LYS A 37 36.01 -0.51 -14.41
N ALA A 38 34.76 -0.90 -14.45
CA ALA A 38 33.99 -1.33 -13.29
C ALA A 38 33.79 -2.84 -13.32
N THR A 39 34.32 -3.54 -12.31
CA THR A 39 34.22 -4.98 -12.14
C THR A 39 33.33 -5.30 -10.95
N ARG A 40 32.21 -5.99 -11.17
CA ARG A 40 31.30 -6.42 -10.09
C ARG A 40 31.97 -7.48 -9.24
N THR A 41 32.12 -7.24 -7.96
CA THR A 41 32.88 -8.09 -7.02
C THR A 41 32.29 -9.51 -6.93
N ALA A 42 30.97 -9.64 -6.93
CA ALA A 42 30.27 -10.93 -6.78
C ALA A 42 30.38 -11.86 -7.99
N THR A 43 30.52 -11.32 -9.23
CA THR A 43 30.40 -12.09 -10.48
C THR A 43 31.58 -11.92 -11.44
N GLY A 44 32.53 -11.02 -11.14
CA GLY A 44 33.60 -10.66 -12.05
C GLY A 44 33.11 -9.96 -13.35
N ALA A 45 31.84 -9.61 -13.46
CA ALA A 45 31.30 -8.94 -14.63
C ALA A 45 31.94 -7.55 -14.80
N VAL A 46 32.45 -7.27 -15.98
CA VAL A 46 33.22 -6.06 -16.30
C VAL A 46 32.38 -5.13 -17.20
N ARG A 47 32.43 -3.84 -16.91
CA ARG A 47 31.96 -2.74 -17.76
C ARG A 47 33.06 -1.72 -17.91
N GLU A 48 33.24 -1.21 -19.12
CA GLU A 48 34.28 -0.26 -19.45
C GLU A 48 33.76 0.95 -20.18
N THR A 49 34.39 2.10 -19.98
CA THR A 49 34.18 3.33 -20.73
C THR A 49 35.51 4.11 -20.81
N THR A 50 35.54 5.22 -21.52
CA THR A 50 36.66 6.14 -21.55
C THR A 50 36.24 7.56 -21.21
N THR A 51 37.09 8.34 -20.58
CA THR A 51 36.81 9.75 -20.29
C THR A 51 36.76 10.59 -21.58
N ASP A 52 35.82 11.56 -21.61
CA ASP A 52 35.72 12.57 -22.67
C ASP A 52 36.79 13.67 -22.56
N ALA A 53 36.70 14.71 -23.43
CA ALA A 53 37.64 15.83 -23.46
C ALA A 53 37.70 16.63 -22.14
N ASP A 54 36.58 16.61 -21.36
CA ASP A 54 36.50 17.27 -20.06
C ASP A 54 36.91 16.35 -18.89
N GLY A 55 37.47 15.17 -19.20
CA GLY A 55 37.86 14.15 -18.23
C GLY A 55 36.66 13.43 -17.59
N THR A 56 35.46 13.55 -18.14
CA THR A 56 34.29 12.96 -17.56
C THR A 56 34.05 11.53 -18.06
N HIS A 57 33.61 10.64 -17.18
CA HIS A 57 33.21 9.28 -17.51
C HIS A 57 31.79 8.97 -16.98
N VAL A 58 31.09 8.10 -17.68
CA VAL A 58 29.79 7.56 -17.25
C VAL A 58 29.70 6.07 -17.65
N LEU A 59 29.37 5.22 -16.67
CA LEU A 59 29.03 3.81 -16.84
C LEU A 59 27.59 3.63 -16.38
N THR A 60 26.72 3.27 -17.29
CA THR A 60 25.28 3.12 -17.04
C THR A 60 24.86 1.65 -17.00
N SER A 61 23.63 1.39 -16.52
CA SER A 61 23.01 0.06 -16.48
C SER A 61 23.88 -0.99 -15.75
N LEU A 62 24.43 -0.57 -14.63
CA LEU A 62 25.14 -1.46 -13.72
C LEU A 62 24.12 -2.14 -12.80
N VAL A 63 24.20 -3.46 -12.69
CA VAL A 63 23.38 -4.21 -11.72
C VAL A 63 23.77 -3.76 -10.31
N PRO A 64 22.85 -3.45 -9.40
CA PRO A 64 23.17 -3.05 -8.05
C PRO A 64 24.09 -4.04 -7.33
N GLY A 65 25.01 -3.50 -6.55
CA GLY A 65 26.03 -4.28 -5.85
C GLY A 65 27.36 -3.57 -5.70
N GLU A 66 28.33 -4.29 -5.17
CA GLU A 66 29.71 -3.77 -5.01
C GLU A 66 30.52 -3.94 -6.28
N TYR A 67 31.29 -2.90 -6.60
CA TYR A 67 32.16 -2.82 -7.74
C TYR A 67 33.56 -2.37 -7.33
N ARG A 68 34.57 -2.95 -7.98
CA ARG A 68 35.93 -2.38 -8.07
C ARG A 68 35.98 -1.52 -9.32
N ILE A 69 36.37 -0.24 -9.18
CA ILE A 69 36.43 0.74 -10.27
C ILE A 69 37.87 1.12 -10.47
N GLU A 70 38.41 0.82 -11.64
CA GLU A 70 39.80 1.02 -12.01
C GLU A 70 39.94 2.10 -13.09
N PHE A 71 40.95 2.95 -12.94
CA PHE A 71 41.26 4.05 -13.86
C PHE A 71 42.71 3.83 -14.41
N GLU A 72 42.83 3.74 -15.73
CA GLU A 72 44.11 3.49 -16.42
C GLU A 72 44.29 4.50 -17.55
N ALA A 73 45.47 5.16 -17.60
CA ALA A 73 45.83 6.06 -18.68
C ALA A 73 47.34 5.97 -18.93
N ALA A 74 47.78 6.13 -20.20
CA ALA A 74 49.17 6.12 -20.56
C ALA A 74 49.91 7.28 -19.91
N GLY A 75 51.01 7.01 -19.23
CA GLY A 75 51.84 8.03 -18.54
C GLY A 75 51.39 8.36 -17.11
N PHE A 76 50.33 7.70 -16.61
CA PHE A 76 49.84 7.86 -15.25
C PHE A 76 49.90 6.55 -14.46
N ASN A 77 49.98 6.63 -13.14
CA ASN A 77 49.81 5.49 -12.27
C ASN A 77 48.31 5.04 -12.26
N PRO A 78 48.05 3.72 -12.37
CA PRO A 78 46.69 3.22 -12.27
C PRO A 78 46.11 3.48 -10.88
N ARG A 79 44.82 3.81 -10.80
CA ARG A 79 44.11 4.03 -9.55
C ARG A 79 42.86 3.14 -9.48
N ALA A 80 42.55 2.63 -8.30
CA ALA A 80 41.37 1.82 -8.08
C ALA A 80 40.59 2.31 -6.86
N LEU A 81 39.23 2.21 -6.94
CA LEU A 81 38.31 2.29 -5.82
C LEU A 81 37.78 0.89 -5.59
N ASP A 82 38.08 0.30 -4.46
CA ASP A 82 37.49 -0.95 -4.00
C ASP A 82 36.18 -0.66 -3.25
N HIS A 83 35.22 -1.60 -3.31
CA HIS A 83 33.91 -1.52 -2.62
C HIS A 83 33.04 -0.34 -3.01
N GLY A 84 33.10 0.13 -4.25
CA GLY A 84 32.12 1.12 -4.76
C GLY A 84 30.72 0.53 -4.80
N LEU A 85 29.81 1.00 -3.93
CA LEU A 85 28.42 0.50 -3.89
C LEU A 85 27.56 1.21 -4.94
N VAL A 86 27.18 0.48 -5.99
CA VAL A 86 26.22 0.93 -7.00
C VAL A 86 24.83 0.53 -6.53
N GLN A 87 23.96 1.53 -6.35
CA GLN A 87 22.58 1.34 -5.91
C GLN A 87 21.60 1.58 -7.06
N VAL A 88 20.41 0.96 -6.95
CA VAL A 88 19.35 1.08 -7.96
C VAL A 88 18.89 2.54 -8.10
N GLY A 89 18.68 2.97 -9.34
CA GLY A 89 18.24 4.34 -9.66
C GLY A 89 19.22 5.45 -9.22
N ALA A 90 20.39 5.10 -8.67
CA ALA A 90 21.36 6.05 -8.17
C ALA A 90 22.60 6.10 -9.08
N ARG A 91 23.25 7.27 -9.08
CA ARG A 91 24.53 7.48 -9.74
C ARG A 91 25.61 7.60 -8.67
N LEU A 92 26.50 6.62 -8.59
CA LEU A 92 27.70 6.69 -7.75
C LEU A 92 28.70 7.65 -8.40
N THR A 93 29.01 8.75 -7.73
CA THR A 93 30.03 9.68 -8.21
C THR A 93 31.41 9.25 -7.74
N VAL A 94 32.34 8.98 -8.68
CA VAL A 94 33.70 8.57 -8.43
C VAL A 94 34.66 9.49 -9.20
N ASP A 95 35.15 10.50 -8.51
CA ASP A 95 36.22 11.36 -9.05
C ASP A 95 37.57 10.74 -8.78
N ALA A 96 38.48 10.80 -9.75
CA ALA A 96 39.82 10.30 -9.62
C ALA A 96 40.84 11.38 -9.98
N VAL A 97 41.89 11.47 -9.15
CA VAL A 97 43.08 12.27 -9.48
C VAL A 97 44.22 11.29 -9.83
N LEU A 98 44.75 11.37 -11.05
CA LEU A 98 45.83 10.50 -11.51
C LEU A 98 47.18 11.18 -11.31
N ASP A 99 48.12 10.45 -10.73
CA ASP A 99 49.53 10.88 -10.58
C ASP A 99 50.37 10.40 -11.75
N VAL A 100 51.29 11.26 -12.21
CA VAL A 100 52.22 10.93 -13.31
C VAL A 100 53.11 9.77 -12.90
N GLN A 101 53.38 8.84 -13.82
CA GLN A 101 54.18 7.65 -13.60
C GLN A 101 55.57 7.98 -13.03
N GLY A 102 55.91 7.41 -11.84
CA GLY A 102 57.22 7.64 -11.16
C GLY A 102 57.12 8.02 -9.68
N ARG A 103 55.94 8.29 -9.13
CA ARG A 103 55.69 8.40 -7.67
C ARG A 103 54.79 7.26 -7.24
N ALA A 104 55.38 6.28 -6.60
CA ALA A 104 54.63 5.14 -6.05
C ALA A 104 53.97 5.54 -4.72
N GLU A 105 52.67 5.75 -4.73
CA GLU A 105 51.79 5.63 -3.55
C GLU A 105 50.50 4.98 -3.99
N THR A 106 50.25 3.78 -3.48
CA THR A 106 48.93 3.15 -3.57
C THR A 106 48.08 3.81 -2.49
N ILE A 107 47.21 4.73 -2.87
CA ILE A 107 46.25 5.32 -1.93
C ILE A 107 45.00 4.43 -1.92
N GLU A 108 44.84 3.66 -0.85
CA GLU A 108 43.57 3.05 -0.51
C GLU A 108 42.57 4.18 -0.25
N VAL A 109 41.53 4.28 -1.09
CA VAL A 109 40.42 5.16 -0.81
C VAL A 109 39.54 4.48 0.22
N SER A 110 39.42 5.07 1.40
CA SER A 110 38.56 4.68 2.51
C SER A 110 37.11 4.44 2.02
N GLU A 111 36.39 3.58 2.74
CA GLU A 111 34.96 3.25 2.48
C GLU A 111 34.17 4.48 2.01
N PRO A 112 33.41 4.38 0.91
CA PRO A 112 32.65 5.51 0.43
C PRO A 112 31.60 5.88 1.48
N GLY A 113 31.63 7.12 1.96
CA GLY A 113 30.59 7.74 2.77
C GLY A 113 29.22 7.69 2.05
N VAL A 114 28.18 8.17 2.70
CA VAL A 114 26.86 8.30 2.06
C VAL A 114 27.01 9.10 0.76
N SER A 115 26.76 8.44 -0.37
CA SER A 115 26.81 9.13 -1.67
C SER A 115 25.62 10.07 -1.78
N VAL A 116 25.88 11.36 -2.05
CA VAL A 116 24.82 12.30 -2.43
C VAL A 116 24.49 12.03 -3.90
N PRO A 117 23.29 11.55 -4.26
CA PRO A 117 22.92 11.35 -5.65
C PRO A 117 22.91 12.69 -6.39
N THR A 118 23.87 12.90 -7.29
CA THR A 118 24.10 14.23 -7.92
C THR A 118 23.29 14.49 -9.18
N GLY A 119 22.56 13.51 -9.69
CA GLY A 119 21.93 13.58 -11.02
C GLY A 119 20.41 13.67 -11.07
N ASN A 120 19.71 13.49 -9.96
CA ASN A 120 18.26 13.54 -9.95
C ASN A 120 17.71 14.27 -8.73
N GLY A 121 16.50 14.83 -8.87
CA GLY A 121 15.77 15.51 -7.80
C GLY A 121 14.68 14.63 -7.18
N LEU A 122 14.86 13.32 -7.17
CA LEU A 122 13.92 12.35 -6.59
C LEU A 122 13.70 12.62 -5.11
N VAL A 123 12.44 12.69 -4.69
CA VAL A 123 12.03 12.64 -3.28
C VAL A 123 11.77 11.19 -2.89
N GLY A 124 12.55 10.66 -1.98
CA GLY A 124 12.49 9.25 -1.58
C GLY A 124 13.84 8.74 -1.09
N GLY A 125 14.07 7.44 -1.18
CA GLY A 125 15.32 6.84 -0.72
C GLY A 125 15.50 5.39 -1.14
N VAL A 126 16.67 4.88 -0.76
CA VAL A 126 17.06 3.47 -0.96
C VAL A 126 17.35 2.84 0.40
N VAL A 127 16.87 1.62 0.58
CA VAL A 127 17.16 0.76 1.72
C VAL A 127 17.94 -0.45 1.19
N GLY A 128 19.23 -0.52 1.49
CA GLY A 128 20.12 -1.60 1.00
C GLY A 128 20.04 -2.85 1.88
N ALA A 129 20.60 -3.96 1.35
CA ALA A 129 20.58 -5.28 1.97
C ALA A 129 21.02 -5.30 3.44
N GLY A 130 22.07 -4.55 3.79
CA GLY A 130 22.57 -4.49 5.18
C GLY A 130 21.57 -3.89 6.16
N VAL A 131 20.67 -3.00 5.71
CA VAL A 131 19.55 -2.48 6.52
C VAL A 131 18.47 -3.54 6.64
N VAL A 132 18.08 -4.13 5.50
CA VAL A 132 17.04 -5.16 5.41
C VAL A 132 17.33 -6.33 6.33
N GLU A 133 18.61 -6.78 6.38
CA GLU A 133 19.04 -7.92 7.19
C GLU A 133 19.08 -7.65 8.69
N ASN A 134 19.37 -6.42 9.11
CA ASN A 134 19.70 -6.09 10.50
C ASN A 134 18.58 -5.42 11.28
N LEU A 135 17.59 -4.79 10.62
CA LEU A 135 16.49 -4.13 11.32
C LEU A 135 15.42 -5.13 11.80
N PRO A 136 14.80 -4.89 12.98
CA PRO A 136 13.70 -5.71 13.50
C PRO A 136 12.40 -5.38 12.75
N LEU A 137 12.07 -6.13 11.71
CA LEU A 137 10.77 -6.06 11.03
C LEU A 137 9.86 -7.16 11.59
N ASN A 138 8.77 -6.77 12.24
CA ASN A 138 7.94 -7.69 13.03
C ASN A 138 7.31 -8.82 12.19
N GLY A 139 6.85 -8.52 10.97
CA GLY A 139 6.30 -9.49 10.02
C GLY A 139 7.30 -10.01 9.00
N ARG A 140 8.53 -9.49 8.96
CA ARG A 140 9.52 -9.71 7.89
C ARG A 140 8.99 -9.37 6.50
N ASN A 141 8.00 -8.46 6.41
CA ASN A 141 7.47 -8.00 5.14
C ASN A 141 8.35 -6.87 4.59
N PHE A 142 8.86 -7.05 3.38
CA PHE A 142 9.75 -6.06 2.74
C PHE A 142 9.08 -4.71 2.49
N LEU A 143 7.76 -4.64 2.37
CA LEU A 143 7.02 -3.38 2.16
C LEU A 143 7.07 -2.47 3.39
N GLU A 144 7.29 -3.00 4.60
CA GLU A 144 7.50 -2.19 5.79
C GLU A 144 8.73 -1.28 5.71
N LEU A 145 9.68 -1.59 4.84
CA LEU A 145 10.86 -0.75 4.58
C LEU A 145 10.48 0.64 4.03
N ALA A 146 9.30 0.76 3.40
CA ALA A 146 8.77 2.05 2.96
C ALA A 146 8.56 3.02 4.13
N PHE A 147 8.19 2.51 5.30
CA PHE A 147 7.88 3.33 6.49
C PHE A 147 9.13 3.94 7.15
N LEU A 148 10.32 3.50 6.74
CA LEU A 148 11.59 4.11 7.14
C LEU A 148 11.87 5.41 6.36
N LEU A 149 11.14 5.66 5.27
CA LEU A 149 11.34 6.81 4.39
C LEU A 149 10.27 7.88 4.63
N PRO A 150 10.62 9.17 4.61
CA PRO A 150 9.66 10.23 4.89
C PRO A 150 8.57 10.31 3.82
N GLY A 151 7.36 10.76 4.20
CA GLY A 151 6.20 10.87 3.31
C GLY A 151 5.39 9.60 3.16
N ASN A 152 5.74 8.52 3.87
CA ASN A 152 5.06 7.24 3.84
C ASN A 152 4.54 6.84 5.22
N ALA A 153 3.37 6.22 5.23
CA ALA A 153 2.72 5.71 6.42
C ALA A 153 1.97 4.41 6.10
N PRO A 154 1.67 3.56 7.10
CA PRO A 154 0.73 2.48 6.90
C PRO A 154 -0.62 3.02 6.44
N ALA A 155 -1.18 2.42 5.40
CA ALA A 155 -2.55 2.69 4.97
C ALA A 155 -3.53 1.73 5.65
N PRO A 156 -4.78 2.16 5.91
CA PRO A 156 -5.82 1.22 6.31
C PRO A 156 -5.98 0.15 5.24
N ASN A 157 -6.33 -1.05 5.64
CA ASN A 157 -6.72 -2.08 4.68
C ASN A 157 -8.13 -1.74 4.18
N PHE A 158 -8.25 -1.38 2.91
CA PHE A 158 -9.55 -1.02 2.29
C PHE A 158 -10.28 -2.24 1.77
N ASP A 159 -9.54 -3.26 1.41
CA ASP A 159 -10.11 -4.46 0.83
C ASP A 159 -10.40 -5.48 1.94
N PRO A 160 -11.67 -5.70 2.28
CA PRO A 160 -12.04 -6.68 3.29
C PRO A 160 -11.68 -8.11 2.87
N THR A 161 -11.32 -8.30 1.63
CA THR A 161 -11.01 -9.60 1.05
C THR A 161 -9.53 -9.94 1.14
N LYS A 162 -8.66 -8.94 1.33
CA LYS A 162 -7.22 -9.14 1.52
C LYS A 162 -6.83 -8.86 2.96
N THR A 163 -6.56 -9.89 3.69
CA THR A 163 -6.46 -9.85 5.15
C THR A 163 -5.07 -9.53 5.67
N ASN A 164 -4.01 -9.93 4.97
CA ASN A 164 -2.62 -9.80 5.43
C ASN A 164 -1.74 -8.93 4.49
N VAL A 165 -2.30 -7.87 3.95
CA VAL A 165 -1.60 -6.98 3.02
C VAL A 165 -1.02 -5.76 3.74
N VAL A 166 0.26 -5.49 3.55
CA VAL A 166 0.88 -4.22 3.92
C VAL A 166 0.60 -3.19 2.83
N ALA A 167 -0.35 -2.29 3.08
CA ALA A 167 -0.64 -1.17 2.21
C ALA A 167 0.18 0.06 2.62
N ILE A 168 0.71 0.76 1.63
CA ILE A 168 1.56 1.94 1.82
C ILE A 168 0.80 3.19 1.37
N SER A 169 0.48 4.06 2.32
CA SER A 169 0.08 5.42 2.00
C SER A 169 1.29 6.26 1.65
N SER A 170 1.30 6.86 0.48
CA SER A 170 2.36 7.76 0.03
C SER A 170 1.79 9.08 -0.41
N ALA A 171 2.42 10.19 -0.03
CA ALA A 171 2.00 11.54 -0.41
C ALA A 171 0.50 11.80 -0.17
N GLY A 172 -0.04 11.24 0.92
CA GLY A 172 -1.43 11.42 1.33
C GLY A 172 -2.46 10.56 0.58
N GLN A 173 -2.05 9.72 -0.36
CA GLN A 173 -2.96 8.81 -1.06
C GLN A 173 -3.17 7.50 -0.30
N LEU A 174 -4.26 6.82 -0.60
CA LEU A 174 -4.80 5.70 0.20
C LEU A 174 -4.25 4.33 -0.23
N GLY A 175 -2.97 4.17 -0.49
CA GLY A 175 -2.32 2.87 -0.60
C GLY A 175 -2.62 2.01 -1.84
N ARG A 176 -3.67 2.27 -2.60
CA ARG A 176 -4.00 1.56 -3.85
C ARG A 176 -3.23 2.09 -5.05
N GLY A 177 -2.92 3.38 -5.07
CA GLY A 177 -2.28 4.09 -6.18
C GLY A 177 -0.75 3.94 -6.27
N GLY A 178 -0.09 3.22 -5.37
CA GLY A 178 1.34 2.97 -5.45
C GLY A 178 1.70 1.99 -6.57
N ASN A 179 2.78 2.25 -7.32
CA ASN A 179 3.32 1.27 -8.26
C ASN A 179 4.47 0.49 -7.61
N ILE A 180 4.31 -0.82 -7.47
CA ILE A 180 5.29 -1.73 -6.88
C ILE A 180 5.82 -2.64 -7.99
N THR A 181 7.13 -2.62 -8.22
CA THR A 181 7.79 -3.49 -9.18
C THR A 181 8.85 -4.35 -8.51
N ILE A 182 9.03 -5.58 -8.99
CA ILE A 182 10.09 -6.50 -8.57
C ILE A 182 10.95 -6.81 -9.80
N ASP A 183 12.21 -6.39 -9.80
CA ASP A 183 13.14 -6.45 -10.95
C ASP A 183 12.56 -5.82 -12.23
N GLY A 184 11.69 -4.80 -12.08
CA GLY A 184 11.01 -4.11 -13.16
C GLY A 184 9.72 -4.80 -13.68
N GLN A 185 9.31 -5.92 -13.09
CA GLN A 185 8.00 -6.52 -13.34
C GLN A 185 6.96 -5.94 -12.38
N ASP A 186 5.78 -5.64 -12.88
CA ASP A 186 4.63 -5.15 -12.12
C ASP A 186 4.16 -6.20 -11.08
N ASN A 187 4.05 -5.78 -9.82
CA ASN A 187 3.59 -6.58 -8.68
C ASN A 187 2.34 -5.98 -8.03
N ASN A 188 1.49 -5.34 -8.83
CA ASN A 188 0.28 -4.72 -8.34
C ASN A 188 -0.96 -5.53 -8.73
N ASP A 189 -1.96 -5.46 -7.87
CA ASP A 189 -3.29 -5.93 -8.17
C ASP A 189 -4.02 -4.88 -9.03
N ASP A 190 -4.32 -5.22 -10.28
CA ASP A 190 -5.11 -4.36 -11.17
C ASP A 190 -6.61 -4.54 -10.96
N VAL A 191 -7.03 -5.53 -10.18
CA VAL A 191 -8.45 -5.79 -9.91
C VAL A 191 -8.95 -4.87 -8.83
N VAL A 192 -8.33 -4.91 -7.64
CA VAL A 192 -8.77 -4.13 -6.47
C VAL A 192 -7.70 -3.17 -5.93
N GLY A 193 -6.50 -3.17 -6.49
CA GLY A 193 -5.38 -2.33 -6.05
C GLY A 193 -4.52 -2.94 -4.93
N GLY A 194 -3.37 -2.31 -4.69
CA GLY A 194 -2.38 -2.77 -3.71
C GLY A 194 -1.38 -3.80 -4.25
N PRO A 195 -0.49 -4.37 -3.41
CA PRO A 195 0.48 -5.36 -3.83
C PRO A 195 -0.15 -6.73 -4.09
N LEU A 196 0.43 -7.50 -5.03
CA LEU A 196 0.03 -8.88 -5.28
C LEU A 196 0.77 -9.88 -4.40
N ALA A 197 2.09 -9.85 -4.41
CA ALA A 197 2.90 -10.86 -3.74
C ALA A 197 3.93 -10.23 -2.80
N ASN A 198 4.28 -10.99 -1.79
CA ASN A 198 5.44 -10.75 -0.95
C ASN A 198 6.68 -11.51 -1.46
N LEU A 199 7.84 -11.13 -0.95
CA LEU A 199 9.13 -11.77 -1.19
C LEU A 199 9.71 -12.27 0.11
N PRO A 200 10.46 -13.41 0.12
CA PRO A 200 11.34 -13.71 1.24
C PRO A 200 12.23 -12.50 1.54
N GLN A 201 12.24 -12.02 2.78
CA GLN A 201 13.02 -10.83 3.15
C GLN A 201 14.50 -11.00 2.80
N ASP A 202 15.04 -12.19 2.98
CA ASP A 202 16.44 -12.50 2.69
C ASP A 202 16.76 -12.56 1.19
N ALA A 203 15.75 -12.50 0.30
CA ALA A 203 15.90 -12.39 -1.14
C ALA A 203 16.01 -10.94 -1.64
N VAL A 204 15.72 -9.96 -0.79
CA VAL A 204 15.78 -8.54 -1.15
C VAL A 204 17.24 -8.06 -1.14
N GLN A 205 17.72 -7.57 -2.29
CA GLN A 205 19.02 -6.91 -2.42
C GLN A 205 18.92 -5.41 -2.11
N GLU A 206 17.91 -4.76 -2.69
CA GLU A 206 17.64 -3.34 -2.50
C GLU A 206 16.14 -3.05 -2.60
N PHE A 207 15.69 -2.10 -1.79
CA PHE A 207 14.37 -1.52 -1.82
C PHE A 207 14.49 -0.03 -2.09
N GLN A 208 14.01 0.42 -3.25
CA GLN A 208 13.95 1.82 -3.61
C GLN A 208 12.50 2.30 -3.59
N MET A 209 12.28 3.49 -3.06
CA MET A 209 10.99 4.15 -3.12
C MET A 209 11.13 5.61 -3.48
N ALA A 210 10.33 6.03 -4.45
CA ALA A 210 10.11 7.41 -4.83
C ALA A 210 8.71 7.83 -4.38
N THR A 211 8.62 8.80 -3.48
CA THR A 211 7.35 9.34 -2.97
C THR A 211 6.86 10.55 -3.75
N ASN A 212 7.74 11.16 -4.55
CA ASN A 212 7.40 12.31 -5.38
C ASN A 212 8.40 12.42 -6.52
N ARG A 213 7.96 12.95 -7.65
CA ARG A 213 8.78 13.29 -8.81
C ARG A 213 9.68 12.16 -9.34
N PHE A 214 9.11 10.99 -9.56
CA PHE A 214 9.82 9.90 -10.23
C PHE A 214 9.93 10.12 -11.75
N SER A 215 10.91 9.47 -12.39
CA SER A 215 11.24 9.66 -13.80
C SER A 215 10.11 9.21 -14.75
N ALA A 216 10.14 9.66 -16.02
CA ALA A 216 9.16 9.26 -17.03
C ALA A 216 9.14 7.75 -17.34
N GLU A 217 10.17 7.02 -16.95
CA GLU A 217 10.24 5.57 -17.04
C GLU A 217 9.20 4.88 -16.13
N GLN A 218 8.92 5.46 -14.97
CA GLN A 218 7.96 4.94 -14.00
C GLN A 218 6.58 5.56 -14.22
N GLY A 219 5.53 4.75 -14.26
CA GLY A 219 4.15 5.15 -14.51
C GLY A 219 3.15 4.33 -13.72
N ARG A 220 1.91 4.35 -14.15
CA ARG A 220 0.76 3.66 -13.52
C ARG A 220 0.55 4.01 -12.04
N SER A 221 1.01 5.17 -11.63
CA SER A 221 0.84 5.67 -10.26
C SER A 221 0.97 7.18 -10.23
N ALA A 222 0.12 7.80 -9.44
CA ALA A 222 0.22 9.20 -9.08
C ALA A 222 0.70 9.39 -7.63
N ALA A 223 0.89 8.30 -6.86
CA ALA A 223 1.29 8.30 -5.46
C ALA A 223 2.79 8.09 -5.25
N SER A 224 3.29 6.91 -5.65
CA SER A 224 4.68 6.50 -5.43
C SER A 224 5.11 5.43 -6.40
N ALA A 225 6.42 5.28 -6.55
CA ALA A 225 7.02 4.17 -7.27
C ALA A 225 7.99 3.41 -6.35
N VAL A 226 7.69 2.14 -6.12
CA VAL A 226 8.52 1.20 -5.38
C VAL A 226 9.20 0.27 -6.37
N ASN A 227 10.51 0.12 -6.26
CA ASN A 227 11.26 -0.84 -7.05
C ASN A 227 12.10 -1.71 -6.13
N VAL A 228 11.85 -3.02 -6.18
CA VAL A 228 12.56 -4.02 -5.41
C VAL A 228 13.50 -4.78 -6.34
N VAL A 229 14.77 -4.85 -5.97
CA VAL A 229 15.78 -5.63 -6.68
C VAL A 229 16.06 -6.89 -5.88
N THR A 230 15.97 -8.04 -6.54
CA THR A 230 16.23 -9.33 -5.91
C THR A 230 17.72 -9.67 -5.96
N ARG A 231 18.17 -10.50 -5.01
CA ARG A 231 19.53 -11.04 -4.99
C ARG A 231 19.78 -11.96 -6.19
N SER A 232 21.01 -12.03 -6.62
CA SER A 232 21.52 -12.95 -7.65
C SER A 232 22.63 -13.81 -7.10
N GLY A 233 22.94 -14.92 -7.75
CA GLY A 233 24.10 -15.75 -7.46
C GLY A 233 25.42 -15.04 -7.74
N GLY A 234 26.52 -15.62 -7.26
CA GLY A 234 27.89 -15.16 -7.47
C GLY A 234 28.82 -16.31 -7.82
N ASP A 235 30.13 -16.02 -7.95
CA ASP A 235 31.16 -17.01 -8.28
C ASP A 235 31.55 -17.92 -7.11
N THR A 236 31.04 -17.65 -5.92
CA THR A 236 31.18 -18.48 -4.71
C THR A 236 29.81 -19.00 -4.29
N LEU A 237 29.79 -20.25 -3.81
CA LEU A 237 28.60 -20.79 -3.17
C LEU A 237 28.42 -20.09 -1.83
N ALA A 238 27.25 -19.50 -1.61
CA ALA A 238 26.89 -18.81 -0.38
C ALA A 238 25.42 -19.04 -0.06
N GLY A 239 25.08 -19.06 1.22
CA GLY A 239 23.73 -19.28 1.64
C GLY A 239 23.49 -18.90 3.10
N SER A 240 22.22 -18.94 3.49
CA SER A 240 21.79 -18.74 4.86
C SER A 240 20.63 -19.64 5.21
N LEU A 241 20.55 -20.02 6.48
CA LEU A 241 19.39 -20.68 7.08
C LEU A 241 19.04 -19.91 8.35
N SER A 242 17.79 -19.49 8.48
CA SER A 242 17.31 -18.74 9.63
C SER A 242 16.06 -19.38 10.20
N VAL A 243 15.94 -19.35 11.52
CA VAL A 243 14.76 -19.75 12.27
C VAL A 243 14.42 -18.64 13.25
N PHE A 244 13.18 -18.20 13.27
CA PHE A 244 12.65 -17.29 14.28
C PHE A 244 11.45 -17.92 14.98
N VAL A 245 11.40 -17.79 16.30
CA VAL A 245 10.33 -18.36 17.12
C VAL A 245 9.78 -17.32 18.09
N ARG A 246 8.47 -17.30 18.23
CA ARG A 246 7.72 -16.54 19.23
C ARG A 246 6.63 -17.44 19.79
N ASP A 247 6.38 -17.31 21.07
CA ASP A 247 5.41 -18.09 21.82
C ASP A 247 4.59 -17.15 22.72
N ASP A 248 3.42 -17.59 23.21
CA ASP A 248 2.56 -16.80 24.08
C ASP A 248 3.27 -16.34 25.36
N ALA A 249 4.16 -17.15 25.93
CA ALA A 249 4.99 -16.76 27.07
C ALA A 249 5.92 -15.57 26.78
N LEU A 250 6.21 -15.30 25.51
CA LEU A 250 7.04 -14.20 25.02
C LEU A 250 6.23 -13.01 24.52
N GLN A 251 4.89 -13.09 24.55
CA GLN A 251 4.00 -12.06 24.02
C GLN A 251 3.03 -11.52 25.07
N GLY A 252 2.95 -10.20 25.20
CA GLY A 252 1.91 -9.54 25.99
C GLY A 252 0.52 -9.67 25.34
N LEU A 253 -0.51 -9.58 26.17
CA LEU A 253 -1.89 -9.50 25.70
C LEU A 253 -2.27 -8.05 25.35
N PRO A 254 -3.17 -7.81 24.38
CA PRO A 254 -3.72 -6.49 24.11
C PRO A 254 -4.32 -5.86 25.37
N ALA A 255 -4.19 -4.54 25.51
CA ALA A 255 -4.74 -3.85 26.67
C ALA A 255 -6.28 -3.93 26.77
N THR A 256 -6.93 -4.19 25.64
CA THR A 256 -8.38 -4.39 25.53
C THR A 256 -8.84 -5.80 25.85
N PHE A 257 -7.90 -6.73 26.11
CA PHE A 257 -8.22 -8.12 26.44
C PHE A 257 -8.85 -8.21 27.84
N ASP A 258 -9.98 -8.89 27.92
CA ASP A 258 -10.64 -9.21 29.20
C ASP A 258 -9.85 -10.29 29.95
N ARG A 259 -9.08 -9.87 30.94
CA ARG A 259 -8.18 -10.75 31.71
C ARG A 259 -8.91 -11.75 32.64
N THR A 260 -10.24 -11.71 32.64
CA THR A 260 -11.06 -12.75 33.29
C THR A 260 -11.25 -13.99 32.41
N GLN A 261 -10.92 -13.89 31.12
CA GLN A 261 -10.95 -14.99 30.17
C GLN A 261 -9.58 -15.66 30.07
N GLU A 262 -9.56 -16.91 29.69
CA GLU A 262 -8.34 -17.63 29.36
C GLU A 262 -7.69 -17.00 28.12
N ALA A 263 -6.38 -16.70 28.20
CA ALA A 263 -5.64 -16.18 27.08
C ALA A 263 -5.55 -17.23 25.97
N PRO A 264 -5.90 -16.90 24.71
CA PRO A 264 -5.74 -17.84 23.62
C PRO A 264 -4.25 -18.11 23.37
N PRO A 265 -3.89 -19.33 22.97
CA PRO A 265 -2.52 -19.66 22.66
C PRO A 265 -2.03 -18.83 21.47
N PHE A 266 -0.77 -18.47 21.51
CA PHE A 266 -0.07 -17.81 20.41
C PHE A 266 1.24 -18.52 20.12
N SER A 267 1.50 -18.80 18.86
CA SER A 267 2.81 -19.25 18.42
C SER A 267 3.13 -18.70 17.03
N ARG A 268 4.41 -18.43 16.77
CA ARG A 268 4.89 -18.08 15.44
C ARG A 268 6.25 -18.69 15.20
N GLN A 269 6.37 -19.44 14.11
CA GLN A 269 7.62 -19.98 13.62
C GLN A 269 7.83 -19.49 12.19
N GLN A 270 9.01 -18.95 11.92
CA GLN A 270 9.43 -18.53 10.59
C GLN A 270 10.76 -19.19 10.24
N TYR A 271 10.77 -19.86 9.10
CA TYR A 271 11.94 -20.56 8.57
C TYR A 271 12.30 -19.89 7.26
N SER A 272 13.56 -19.48 7.09
CA SER A 272 14.03 -18.86 5.86
C SER A 272 15.33 -19.52 5.43
N ALA A 273 15.45 -19.80 4.14
CA ALA A 273 16.63 -20.36 3.54
C ALA A 273 16.99 -19.61 2.26
N THR A 274 18.28 -19.34 2.06
CA THR A 274 18.83 -18.82 0.80
C THR A 274 20.02 -19.66 0.38
N LEU A 275 20.16 -19.85 -0.93
CA LEU A 275 21.32 -20.52 -1.51
C LEU A 275 21.60 -19.97 -2.91
N GLY A 276 22.86 -19.69 -3.22
CA GLY A 276 23.23 -19.22 -4.52
C GLY A 276 24.69 -19.46 -4.83
N GLY A 277 25.01 -19.59 -6.11
CA GLY A 277 26.37 -19.84 -6.54
C GLY A 277 26.51 -19.94 -8.06
N PRO A 278 27.67 -20.35 -8.56
CA PRO A 278 27.92 -20.48 -9.98
C PRO A 278 27.33 -21.80 -10.53
N ILE A 279 26.64 -21.72 -11.68
CA ILE A 279 26.45 -22.86 -12.60
C ILE A 279 27.74 -23.01 -13.42
N ALA A 280 28.27 -21.88 -13.92
CA ALA A 280 29.57 -21.79 -14.58
C ALA A 280 30.21 -20.46 -14.14
N ARG A 281 31.35 -20.54 -13.45
CA ARG A 281 32.06 -19.37 -12.92
C ARG A 281 32.30 -18.30 -13.99
N GLY A 282 32.06 -17.06 -13.64
CA GLY A 282 32.16 -15.91 -14.54
C GLY A 282 31.13 -15.90 -15.70
N ARG A 283 30.20 -16.86 -15.79
CA ARG A 283 29.30 -17.00 -16.95
C ARG A 283 27.85 -17.27 -16.61
N ALA A 284 27.56 -18.09 -15.61
CA ALA A 284 26.19 -18.41 -15.25
C ALA A 284 26.06 -18.64 -13.75
N TRP A 285 25.03 -18.09 -13.15
CA TRP A 285 24.78 -18.11 -11.70
C TRP A 285 23.32 -18.43 -11.42
N TRP A 286 23.08 -18.97 -10.24
CA TRP A 286 21.73 -19.21 -9.73
C TRP A 286 21.59 -18.73 -8.30
N PHE A 287 20.38 -18.38 -7.92
CA PHE A 287 20.00 -18.03 -6.57
C PHE A 287 18.60 -18.55 -6.28
N ALA A 288 18.38 -19.10 -5.10
CA ALA A 288 17.08 -19.50 -4.61
C ALA A 288 16.87 -19.00 -3.18
N ALA A 289 15.64 -18.65 -2.86
CA ALA A 289 15.21 -18.28 -1.52
C ALA A 289 13.85 -18.89 -1.25
N ALA A 290 13.65 -19.33 0.00
CA ALA A 290 12.35 -19.80 0.49
C ALA A 290 12.13 -19.26 1.90
N GLU A 291 10.90 -18.88 2.22
CA GLU A 291 10.47 -18.53 3.57
C GLU A 291 9.14 -19.22 3.84
N TYR A 292 8.99 -19.81 5.00
CA TYR A 292 7.74 -20.40 5.48
C TYR A 292 7.41 -19.83 6.85
N ARG A 293 6.21 -19.34 7.01
CA ARG A 293 5.68 -18.83 8.26
C ARG A 293 4.45 -19.64 8.65
N ASN A 294 4.49 -20.20 9.84
CA ASN A 294 3.33 -20.77 10.52
C ASN A 294 3.06 -19.93 11.75
N GLN A 295 1.83 -19.43 11.88
CA GLN A 295 1.46 -18.55 12.97
C GLN A 295 0.06 -18.87 13.48
N ASP A 296 -0.06 -19.15 14.77
CA ASP A 296 -1.29 -19.07 15.52
C ASP A 296 -1.39 -17.66 16.10
N SER A 297 -2.28 -16.83 15.55
CA SER A 297 -2.52 -15.47 16.01
C SER A 297 -3.96 -15.29 16.45
N VAL A 298 -4.29 -14.09 16.92
CA VAL A 298 -5.63 -13.75 17.37
C VAL A 298 -6.07 -12.42 16.80
N VAL A 299 -7.37 -12.29 16.55
CA VAL A 299 -8.02 -11.04 16.24
C VAL A 299 -8.99 -10.66 17.33
N GLN A 300 -9.15 -9.37 17.54
CA GLN A 300 -10.09 -8.84 18.51
C GLN A 300 -11.52 -8.99 17.98
N THR A 301 -12.37 -9.58 18.82
CA THR A 301 -13.78 -9.83 18.51
C THR A 301 -14.65 -9.36 19.67
N GLY A 302 -15.97 -9.37 19.46
CA GLY A 302 -16.95 -9.09 20.47
C GLY A 302 -17.93 -10.24 20.66
N THR A 303 -18.55 -10.29 21.81
CA THR A 303 -19.63 -11.23 22.11
C THR A 303 -20.77 -10.48 22.82
N ARG A 304 -22.01 -10.69 22.37
CA ARG A 304 -23.20 -10.20 23.08
C ARG A 304 -23.45 -11.08 24.31
N ASP A 305 -23.41 -10.49 25.49
CA ASP A 305 -23.90 -11.13 26.71
C ASP A 305 -25.35 -10.70 26.93
N VAL A 306 -26.27 -11.55 26.50
CA VAL A 306 -27.72 -11.23 26.56
C VAL A 306 -28.21 -11.12 28.00
N ALA A 307 -27.67 -11.94 28.92
CA ALA A 307 -28.07 -11.93 30.32
C ALA A 307 -27.58 -10.68 31.05
N ALA A 308 -26.31 -10.29 30.82
CA ALA A 308 -25.72 -9.08 31.41
C ALA A 308 -26.06 -7.79 30.61
N ARG A 309 -26.64 -7.93 29.41
CA ARG A 309 -26.94 -6.85 28.46
C ARG A 309 -25.71 -6.00 28.15
N THR A 310 -24.59 -6.64 27.89
CA THR A 310 -23.31 -5.99 27.58
C THR A 310 -22.65 -6.60 26.34
N ILE A 311 -21.80 -5.81 25.68
CA ILE A 311 -20.88 -6.33 24.66
C ILE A 311 -19.51 -6.50 25.31
N ARG A 312 -19.05 -7.74 25.38
CA ARG A 312 -17.70 -8.06 25.87
C ARG A 312 -16.75 -8.17 24.69
N GLN A 313 -15.56 -7.60 24.82
CA GLN A 313 -14.47 -7.84 23.89
C GLN A 313 -13.79 -9.16 24.21
N SER A 314 -13.44 -9.91 23.20
CA SER A 314 -12.76 -11.21 23.28
C SER A 314 -11.72 -11.33 22.18
N LEU A 315 -10.92 -12.38 22.22
CA LEU A 315 -10.00 -12.74 21.16
C LEU A 315 -10.45 -14.04 20.51
N ALA A 316 -10.32 -14.14 19.19
CA ALA A 316 -10.59 -15.34 18.45
C ALA A 316 -9.38 -15.73 17.60
N ALA A 317 -9.16 -17.03 17.43
CA ALA A 317 -8.04 -17.57 16.67
C ALA A 317 -8.03 -17.07 15.22
N ALA A 318 -6.85 -16.69 14.74
CA ALA A 318 -6.62 -16.19 13.38
C ALA A 318 -5.29 -16.77 12.85
N PRO A 319 -5.26 -18.09 12.56
CA PRO A 319 -4.07 -18.76 12.05
C PRO A 319 -3.66 -18.24 10.67
N LEU A 320 -2.37 -18.28 10.41
CA LEU A 320 -1.77 -17.92 9.13
C LEU A 320 -0.67 -18.90 8.76
N ASN A 321 -0.73 -19.44 7.54
CA ASN A 321 0.34 -20.18 6.90
C ASN A 321 0.71 -19.44 5.61
N ASP A 322 2.00 -19.14 5.44
CA ASP A 322 2.46 -18.38 4.28
C ASP A 322 3.80 -18.97 3.80
N PHE A 323 3.81 -19.43 2.56
CA PHE A 323 5.00 -19.90 1.86
C PHE A 323 5.40 -18.93 0.76
N LEU A 324 6.63 -18.45 0.82
CA LEU A 324 7.25 -17.60 -0.17
C LEU A 324 8.42 -18.34 -0.82
N GLY A 325 8.44 -18.42 -2.14
CA GLY A 325 9.51 -19.06 -2.89
C GLY A 325 10.00 -18.18 -4.03
N MET A 326 11.32 -18.13 -4.23
CA MET A 326 11.93 -17.45 -5.37
C MET A 326 13.12 -18.25 -5.90
N ALA A 327 13.22 -18.33 -7.24
CA ALA A 327 14.39 -18.85 -7.94
C ALA A 327 14.79 -17.90 -9.05
N ARG A 328 16.10 -17.72 -9.24
CA ARG A 328 16.68 -16.84 -10.25
C ARG A 328 17.89 -17.48 -10.90
N ILE A 329 18.03 -17.33 -12.22
CA ILE A 329 19.19 -17.73 -13.01
C ILE A 329 19.63 -16.55 -13.85
N ASP A 330 20.89 -16.21 -13.79
CA ASP A 330 21.51 -15.16 -14.63
C ASP A 330 22.61 -15.80 -15.49
N VAL A 331 22.59 -15.54 -16.79
CA VAL A 331 23.53 -16.11 -17.76
C VAL A 331 24.14 -14.99 -18.61
N ARG A 332 25.44 -14.84 -18.57
CA ARG A 332 26.21 -14.04 -19.53
C ARG A 332 26.40 -14.89 -20.80
N ALA A 333 25.44 -14.78 -21.73
CA ALA A 333 25.43 -15.57 -22.97
C ALA A 333 26.60 -15.19 -23.88
N THR A 334 26.91 -13.89 -23.98
CA THR A 334 28.09 -13.30 -24.64
C THR A 334 28.66 -12.20 -23.77
N ASP A 335 29.74 -11.54 -24.21
CA ASP A 335 30.27 -10.36 -23.49
C ASP A 335 29.31 -9.16 -23.55
N GLN A 336 28.37 -9.19 -24.49
CA GLN A 336 27.38 -8.14 -24.70
C GLN A 336 25.98 -8.53 -24.20
N ASP A 337 25.66 -9.81 -24.06
CA ASP A 337 24.32 -10.29 -23.76
C ASP A 337 24.24 -10.98 -22.41
N THR A 338 23.33 -10.51 -21.55
CA THR A 338 22.98 -11.14 -20.28
C THR A 338 21.49 -11.53 -20.31
N LEU A 339 21.20 -12.76 -19.97
CA LEU A 339 19.84 -13.29 -19.81
C LEU A 339 19.59 -13.52 -18.33
N GLY A 340 18.44 -13.07 -17.85
CA GLY A 340 17.96 -13.32 -16.50
C GLY A 340 16.62 -14.01 -16.52
N PHE A 341 16.42 -15.02 -15.67
CA PHE A 341 15.14 -15.69 -15.47
C PHE A 341 14.84 -15.71 -13.98
N ARG A 342 13.62 -15.30 -13.60
CA ARG A 342 13.14 -15.34 -12.22
C ARG A 342 11.76 -15.98 -12.17
N TYR A 343 11.55 -16.86 -11.20
CA TYR A 343 10.24 -17.36 -10.81
C TYR A 343 9.99 -17.02 -9.34
N LEU A 344 8.75 -16.62 -9.04
CA LEU A 344 8.29 -16.28 -7.70
C LEU A 344 6.95 -16.95 -7.45
N VAL A 345 6.77 -17.48 -6.25
CA VAL A 345 5.52 -18.07 -5.79
C VAL A 345 5.23 -17.62 -4.36
N GLN A 346 3.99 -17.31 -4.08
CA GLN A 346 3.41 -17.20 -2.74
C GLN A 346 2.19 -18.11 -2.67
N ASP A 347 2.04 -18.79 -1.54
CA ASP A 347 0.88 -19.63 -1.20
C ASP A 347 0.53 -19.33 0.27
N GLU A 348 -0.62 -18.71 0.49
CA GLU A 348 -1.03 -18.18 1.79
C GLU A 348 -2.44 -18.62 2.13
N ASP A 349 -2.58 -19.23 3.30
CA ASP A 349 -3.86 -19.55 3.94
C ASP A 349 -3.98 -18.77 5.24
N ASP A 350 -5.05 -18.02 5.43
CA ASP A 350 -5.26 -17.29 6.66
C ASP A 350 -6.71 -17.21 7.11
N VAL A 351 -6.88 -16.82 8.37
CA VAL A 351 -8.17 -16.43 8.95
C VAL A 351 -8.03 -15.06 9.60
N ALA A 352 -8.91 -14.14 9.22
CA ALA A 352 -8.88 -12.78 9.76
C ALA A 352 -10.30 -12.21 10.04
N ALA A 353 -10.35 -11.07 10.71
CA ALA A 353 -11.59 -10.33 10.90
C ALA A 353 -12.03 -9.68 9.59
N SER A 354 -13.31 -9.80 9.25
CA SER A 354 -13.87 -9.18 8.04
C SER A 354 -14.50 -7.81 8.29
N THR A 355 -14.52 -7.35 9.52
CA THR A 355 -15.20 -6.08 9.88
C THR A 355 -14.27 -4.90 9.70
N LEU A 356 -14.72 -3.95 8.93
CA LEU A 356 -13.88 -2.78 8.61
C LEU A 356 -14.45 -1.45 9.12
N ASP A 357 -15.74 -1.34 9.40
CA ASP A 357 -16.24 0.02 9.35
C ASP A 357 -17.10 0.50 10.52
N ARG A 358 -17.87 -0.29 11.23
CA ARG A 358 -18.85 0.36 12.11
C ARG A 358 -18.82 -0.07 13.56
N SER A 359 -18.51 -1.33 13.78
CA SER A 359 -18.58 -1.93 15.11
C SER A 359 -17.61 -3.11 15.20
N ILE A 360 -17.42 -3.63 16.41
CA ILE A 360 -16.64 -4.84 16.60
C ILE A 360 -17.38 -6.04 15.97
N GLY A 361 -16.64 -6.94 15.34
CA GLY A 361 -17.18 -8.20 14.83
C GLY A 361 -17.17 -9.31 15.87
N SER A 362 -18.14 -10.22 15.80
CA SER A 362 -18.09 -11.47 16.55
C SER A 362 -17.06 -12.45 15.95
N ALA A 363 -16.82 -13.56 16.65
CA ALA A 363 -15.93 -14.60 16.14
C ALA A 363 -16.42 -15.21 14.81
N THR A 364 -17.74 -15.19 14.55
CA THR A 364 -18.33 -15.69 13.30
C THR A 364 -18.20 -14.73 12.13
N GLN A 365 -17.88 -13.44 12.37
CA GLN A 365 -17.58 -12.46 11.33
C GLN A 365 -16.21 -12.64 10.68
N ARG A 366 -15.39 -13.58 11.15
CA ARG A 366 -14.11 -13.88 10.51
C ARG A 366 -14.32 -14.52 9.15
N GLN A 367 -13.32 -14.40 8.32
CA GLN A 367 -13.25 -15.03 7.01
C GLN A 367 -11.93 -15.78 6.86
N SER A 368 -11.93 -16.83 6.06
CA SER A 368 -10.73 -17.51 5.60
C SER A 368 -10.36 -17.00 4.21
N SER A 369 -9.07 -16.90 3.93
CA SER A 369 -8.54 -16.53 2.60
C SER A 369 -7.53 -17.56 2.15
N ASP A 370 -7.64 -17.99 0.88
CA ASP A 370 -6.66 -18.82 0.15
C ASP A 370 -6.12 -17.96 -0.99
N ASN A 371 -4.86 -17.55 -0.87
CA ASN A 371 -4.18 -16.67 -1.79
C ASN A 371 -3.02 -17.38 -2.46
N ARG A 372 -3.08 -17.55 -3.78
CA ARG A 372 -1.96 -18.09 -4.54
C ARG A 372 -1.51 -17.16 -5.64
N HIS A 373 -0.25 -16.79 -5.59
CA HIS A 373 0.39 -15.94 -6.59
C HIS A 373 1.60 -16.64 -7.22
N GLN A 374 1.71 -16.55 -8.54
CA GLN A 374 2.85 -17.07 -9.30
C GLN A 374 3.29 -16.03 -10.33
N GLN A 375 4.58 -15.88 -10.50
CA GLN A 375 5.15 -14.86 -11.37
C GLN A 375 6.43 -15.38 -12.04
N GLY A 376 6.49 -15.31 -13.36
CA GLY A 376 7.68 -15.59 -14.16
C GLY A 376 8.16 -14.34 -14.88
N LEU A 377 9.47 -14.10 -14.90
CA LEU A 377 10.12 -12.99 -15.60
C LEU A 377 11.32 -13.49 -16.39
N ALA A 378 11.38 -13.11 -17.66
CA ALA A 378 12.56 -13.24 -18.51
C ALA A 378 13.08 -11.84 -18.86
N THR A 379 14.38 -11.61 -18.67
CA THR A 379 15.06 -10.34 -18.97
C THR A 379 16.21 -10.61 -19.93
N TRP A 380 16.32 -9.82 -21.00
CA TRP A 380 17.48 -9.80 -21.87
C TRP A 380 18.07 -8.40 -21.87
N THR A 381 19.30 -8.29 -21.38
CA THR A 381 20.07 -7.06 -21.40
C THR A 381 21.20 -7.18 -22.41
N ARG A 382 21.22 -6.26 -23.37
CA ARG A 382 22.25 -6.20 -24.42
C ARG A 382 23.02 -4.90 -24.36
N VAL A 383 24.33 -5.00 -24.29
CA VAL A 383 25.27 -3.90 -24.40
C VAL A 383 25.52 -3.58 -25.86
N LEU A 384 25.14 -2.37 -26.28
CA LEU A 384 25.28 -1.91 -27.67
C LEU A 384 26.46 -0.93 -27.80
N GLY A 385 27.68 -1.42 -27.55
CA GLY A 385 28.88 -0.59 -27.49
C GLY A 385 29.13 0.07 -26.12
N THR A 386 29.93 1.12 -26.05
CA THR A 386 30.38 1.73 -24.80
C THR A 386 29.35 2.68 -24.17
N THR A 387 28.38 3.14 -24.95
CA THR A 387 27.45 4.21 -24.55
C THR A 387 25.99 3.80 -24.46
N SER A 388 25.65 2.54 -24.83
CA SER A 388 24.24 2.17 -24.97
C SER A 388 23.97 0.77 -24.43
N VAL A 389 22.77 0.61 -23.82
CA VAL A 389 22.27 -0.68 -23.31
C VAL A 389 20.78 -0.77 -23.62
N ASN A 390 20.36 -1.93 -24.11
CA ASN A 390 18.93 -2.26 -24.27
C ASN A 390 18.54 -3.34 -23.25
N THR A 391 17.37 -3.23 -22.69
CA THR A 391 16.77 -4.22 -21.80
C THR A 391 15.35 -4.54 -22.24
N LEU A 392 15.13 -5.77 -22.65
CA LEU A 392 13.82 -6.35 -22.98
C LEU A 392 13.36 -7.24 -21.84
N ARG A 393 12.10 -7.13 -21.44
CA ARG A 393 11.45 -7.97 -20.43
C ARG A 393 10.18 -8.57 -20.98
N ALA A 394 9.94 -9.82 -20.61
CA ALA A 394 8.68 -10.53 -20.83
C ALA A 394 8.30 -11.24 -19.55
N SER A 395 7.07 -11.06 -19.13
CA SER A 395 6.62 -11.66 -17.88
C SER A 395 5.17 -12.15 -17.95
N TYR A 396 4.91 -13.10 -17.07
CA TYR A 396 3.59 -13.67 -16.80
C TYR A 396 3.35 -13.69 -15.31
N SER A 397 2.16 -13.30 -14.87
CA SER A 397 1.72 -13.48 -13.49
C SER A 397 0.29 -14.01 -13.43
N ASN A 398 0.02 -14.82 -12.41
CA ASN A 398 -1.30 -15.31 -12.09
C ASN A 398 -1.52 -15.20 -10.58
N PHE A 399 -2.62 -14.59 -10.20
CA PHE A 399 -3.09 -14.47 -8.83
C PHE A 399 -4.48 -15.06 -8.74
N ARG A 400 -4.70 -15.90 -7.75
CA ARG A 400 -6.01 -16.43 -7.35
C ARG A 400 -6.22 -16.16 -5.89
N ASN A 401 -7.39 -15.61 -5.58
CA ASN A 401 -7.86 -15.36 -4.24
C ASN A 401 -9.24 -16.00 -4.07
N VAL A 402 -9.45 -16.74 -2.98
CA VAL A 402 -10.74 -17.30 -2.58
C VAL A 402 -10.98 -16.95 -1.13
N ILE A 403 -12.17 -16.45 -0.82
CA ILE A 403 -12.52 -15.98 0.52
C ILE A 403 -13.86 -16.58 0.90
N ASP A 404 -13.85 -17.30 2.01
CA ASP A 404 -15.02 -17.97 2.56
C ASP A 404 -15.33 -17.52 4.01
N PRO A 405 -16.60 -17.52 4.44
CA PRO A 405 -16.93 -17.28 5.84
C PRO A 405 -16.47 -18.45 6.71
N VAL A 406 -15.95 -18.19 7.92
CA VAL A 406 -15.57 -19.25 8.87
C VAL A 406 -16.78 -19.98 9.47
N ALA A 407 -17.95 -19.38 9.37
CA ALA A 407 -19.22 -19.99 9.81
C ALA A 407 -20.34 -19.63 8.82
N PRO A 408 -21.27 -20.53 8.51
CA PRO A 408 -22.42 -20.21 7.66
C PRO A 408 -23.40 -19.31 8.41
N GLY A 409 -24.26 -18.64 7.65
CA GLY A 409 -25.38 -17.87 8.17
C GLY A 409 -25.43 -16.44 7.68
N ARG A 410 -26.49 -15.73 8.05
CA ARG A 410 -26.71 -14.33 7.70
C ARG A 410 -25.92 -13.40 8.61
N GLN A 411 -25.58 -12.23 8.09
CA GLN A 411 -25.03 -11.16 8.93
C GLN A 411 -26.12 -10.49 9.76
N LEU A 412 -25.83 -10.27 11.03
CA LEU A 412 -26.64 -9.51 11.96
C LEU A 412 -25.90 -8.23 12.34
N THR A 413 -26.41 -7.08 11.90
CA THR A 413 -25.79 -5.79 12.17
C THR A 413 -26.52 -5.12 13.33
N PHE A 414 -25.99 -5.28 14.52
CA PHE A 414 -26.44 -4.58 15.73
C PHE A 414 -25.82 -3.19 15.80
N PRO A 415 -26.36 -2.26 16.60
CA PRO A 415 -25.75 -0.96 16.81
C PRO A 415 -24.29 -1.01 17.29
N SER A 416 -23.95 -1.97 18.14
CA SER A 416 -22.63 -2.07 18.78
C SER A 416 -21.76 -3.23 18.31
N ILE A 417 -22.31 -4.22 17.58
CA ILE A 417 -21.59 -5.41 17.15
C ILE A 417 -22.15 -5.93 15.81
N GLN A 418 -21.28 -6.49 14.98
CA GLN A 418 -21.69 -7.31 13.83
C GLN A 418 -21.52 -8.78 14.17
N ASP A 419 -22.56 -9.57 13.97
CA ASP A 419 -22.60 -11.00 14.28
C ASP A 419 -23.00 -11.83 13.05
N GLY A 420 -22.83 -13.17 13.12
CA GLY A 420 -23.06 -14.07 11.99
C GLY A 420 -21.97 -13.97 10.92
N ALA A 421 -22.18 -14.57 9.75
CA ALA A 421 -21.24 -14.50 8.64
C ALA A 421 -21.26 -13.13 7.95
N SER A 422 -20.12 -12.67 7.42
CA SER A 422 -20.07 -11.44 6.64
C SER A 422 -20.91 -11.56 5.36
N PHE A 423 -21.77 -10.57 5.10
CA PHE A 423 -22.59 -10.52 3.88
C PHE A 423 -21.76 -10.40 2.59
N ARG A 424 -20.48 -10.07 2.70
CA ARG A 424 -19.56 -9.86 1.58
C ARG A 424 -19.01 -11.16 0.99
N VAL A 425 -19.00 -12.23 1.75
CA VAL A 425 -18.41 -13.52 1.37
C VAL A 425 -19.51 -14.60 1.23
N PRO A 426 -19.29 -15.66 0.44
CA PRO A 426 -18.05 -15.99 -0.26
C PRO A 426 -17.76 -15.09 -1.45
N GLN A 427 -16.49 -14.92 -1.78
CA GLN A 427 -16.07 -14.26 -3.02
C GLN A 427 -14.65 -14.69 -3.42
N GLY A 428 -14.31 -14.43 -4.67
CA GLY A 428 -12.99 -14.72 -5.17
C GLY A 428 -12.64 -13.87 -6.38
N THR A 429 -11.34 -13.72 -6.59
CA THR A 429 -10.80 -13.07 -7.79
C THR A 429 -9.70 -13.89 -8.40
N THR A 430 -9.61 -13.84 -9.72
CA THR A 430 -8.45 -14.35 -10.46
C THR A 430 -7.96 -13.25 -11.37
N GLN A 431 -6.66 -12.98 -11.30
CA GLN A 431 -5.99 -12.05 -12.18
C GLN A 431 -4.86 -12.76 -12.93
N THR A 432 -4.88 -12.65 -14.24
CA THR A 432 -3.79 -13.13 -15.10
C THR A 432 -3.24 -11.98 -15.91
N ARG A 433 -1.92 -11.75 -15.85
CA ARG A 433 -1.28 -10.66 -16.59
C ARG A 433 -0.13 -11.15 -17.45
N TRP A 434 -0.09 -10.69 -18.69
CA TRP A 434 1.06 -10.71 -19.57
C TRP A 434 1.63 -9.30 -19.67
N GLN A 435 2.95 -9.15 -19.53
CA GLN A 435 3.62 -7.85 -19.62
C GLN A 435 4.87 -7.98 -20.48
N PHE A 436 5.05 -7.02 -21.38
CA PHE A 436 6.22 -6.87 -22.22
C PHE A 436 6.71 -5.44 -22.12
N SER A 437 7.98 -5.25 -21.86
CA SER A 437 8.58 -3.92 -21.82
C SER A 437 9.95 -3.92 -22.49
N ASP A 438 10.25 -2.84 -23.18
CA ASP A 438 11.57 -2.59 -23.75
C ASP A 438 12.05 -1.21 -23.38
N SER A 439 13.29 -1.10 -22.95
CA SER A 439 13.92 0.16 -22.60
C SER A 439 15.35 0.20 -23.12
N LEU A 440 15.71 1.35 -23.62
CA LEU A 440 16.96 1.57 -24.31
C LEU A 440 17.70 2.79 -23.74
N SER A 441 18.99 2.64 -23.25
CA SER A 441 19.90 3.62 -22.59
C SER A 441 20.98 4.19 -23.50
N TRP A 442 21.11 5.49 -23.59
CA TRP A 442 22.14 6.11 -24.41
C TRP A 442 22.74 7.37 -23.78
N VAL A 443 24.05 7.37 -23.62
CA VAL A 443 24.83 8.54 -23.19
C VAL A 443 25.53 9.13 -24.39
N LYS A 444 25.31 10.41 -24.66
CA LYS A 444 25.99 11.16 -25.72
C LYS A 444 26.37 12.56 -25.25
N GLY A 445 27.65 12.79 -25.02
CA GLY A 445 28.11 14.06 -24.49
C GLY A 445 27.46 14.39 -23.15
N ALA A 446 26.78 15.52 -23.08
CA ALA A 446 26.09 15.98 -21.87
C ALA A 446 24.70 15.36 -21.64
N HIS A 447 24.20 14.55 -22.58
CA HIS A 447 22.84 13.98 -22.56
C HIS A 447 22.86 12.51 -22.13
N SER A 448 21.95 12.13 -21.25
CA SER A 448 21.66 10.75 -20.85
C SER A 448 20.18 10.46 -21.15
N LEU A 449 19.93 9.99 -22.36
CA LEU A 449 18.61 9.68 -22.88
C LEU A 449 18.12 8.32 -22.45
N ARG A 450 16.81 8.20 -22.17
CA ARG A 450 16.06 6.98 -21.93
C ARG A 450 14.78 7.00 -22.75
N VAL A 451 14.50 5.90 -23.46
CA VAL A 451 13.26 5.72 -24.22
C VAL A 451 12.76 4.31 -23.97
N GLY A 452 11.49 4.13 -23.80
CA GLY A 452 10.94 2.79 -23.63
C GLY A 452 9.45 2.75 -23.93
N ALA A 453 8.96 1.53 -24.03
CA ALA A 453 7.55 1.21 -24.19
C ALA A 453 7.18 -0.02 -23.37
N GLU A 454 5.93 -0.06 -22.97
CA GLU A 454 5.35 -1.19 -22.23
C GLU A 454 3.98 -1.52 -22.79
N TYR A 455 3.70 -2.81 -22.87
CA TYR A 455 2.39 -3.37 -23.12
C TYR A 455 2.10 -4.39 -22.03
N SER A 456 0.95 -4.29 -21.39
CA SER A 456 0.42 -5.37 -20.56
C SER A 456 -1.05 -5.61 -20.84
N HIS A 457 -1.47 -6.86 -20.69
CA HIS A 457 -2.87 -7.26 -20.75
C HIS A 457 -3.21 -7.99 -19.47
N THR A 458 -4.21 -7.49 -18.78
CA THR A 458 -4.73 -8.08 -17.54
C THR A 458 -6.12 -8.63 -17.79
N TYR A 459 -6.28 -9.91 -17.52
CA TYR A 459 -7.57 -10.59 -17.48
C TYR A 459 -8.01 -10.73 -16.02
N GLY A 460 -9.20 -10.23 -15.71
CA GLY A 460 -9.82 -10.29 -14.40
C GLY A 460 -11.09 -11.13 -14.42
N ARG A 461 -11.26 -11.99 -13.40
CA ARG A 461 -12.47 -12.76 -13.14
C ARG A 461 -12.89 -12.56 -11.71
N PHE A 462 -14.18 -12.30 -11.49
CA PHE A 462 -14.79 -12.12 -10.19
C PHE A 462 -15.83 -13.21 -9.93
N ASP A 463 -15.82 -13.77 -8.74
CA ASP A 463 -16.85 -14.65 -8.19
C ASP A 463 -17.43 -13.98 -6.94
N LEU A 464 -18.67 -13.53 -7.01
CA LEU A 464 -19.29 -12.68 -6.01
C LEU A 464 -20.54 -13.35 -5.39
N GLY A 465 -20.42 -13.78 -4.16
CA GLY A 465 -21.53 -14.29 -3.34
C GLY A 465 -22.08 -13.25 -2.35
N VAL A 466 -21.95 -11.96 -2.69
CA VAL A 466 -22.38 -10.85 -1.83
C VAL A 466 -23.88 -10.89 -1.56
N PHE A 467 -24.30 -10.73 -0.31
CA PHE A 467 -25.68 -10.86 0.17
C PHE A 467 -26.33 -12.23 -0.07
N ARG A 468 -25.58 -13.26 -0.34
CA ARG A 468 -26.10 -14.60 -0.60
C ARG A 468 -26.94 -15.13 0.58
N GLU A 469 -26.38 -15.08 1.78
CA GLU A 469 -27.08 -15.49 3.02
C GLU A 469 -27.90 -14.35 3.65
N GLY A 470 -27.68 -13.12 3.18
CA GLY A 470 -28.42 -11.94 3.60
C GLY A 470 -27.84 -11.22 4.81
N ARG A 471 -28.41 -10.06 5.07
CA ARG A 471 -28.06 -9.16 6.16
C ARG A 471 -29.30 -8.62 6.84
N VAL A 472 -29.28 -8.55 8.17
CA VAL A 472 -30.35 -7.98 9.00
C VAL A 472 -29.81 -6.77 9.74
N GLU A 473 -30.46 -5.62 9.58
CA GLU A 473 -30.11 -4.36 10.27
C GLU A 473 -30.96 -4.20 11.53
N LEU A 474 -30.39 -4.46 12.68
CA LEU A 474 -31.06 -4.37 13.96
C LEU A 474 -31.03 -2.95 14.52
N VAL A 475 -32.08 -2.54 15.19
CA VAL A 475 -32.22 -1.20 15.81
C VAL A 475 -31.78 -1.18 17.27
N GLN A 476 -31.49 -2.33 17.87
CA GLN A 476 -31.11 -2.47 19.27
C GLN A 476 -30.11 -3.61 19.46
N ASP A 477 -29.23 -3.49 20.46
CA ASP A 477 -28.29 -4.55 20.80
C ASP A 477 -28.95 -5.72 21.54
N PHE A 478 -30.01 -5.44 22.30
CA PHE A 478 -30.73 -6.40 23.13
C PHE A 478 -32.23 -6.09 23.12
N ALA A 479 -33.08 -7.11 23.08
CA ALA A 479 -34.52 -6.95 23.18
C ALA A 479 -34.90 -6.18 24.44
N GLN A 480 -35.91 -5.31 24.35
CA GLN A 480 -36.35 -4.46 25.47
C GLN A 480 -37.76 -4.83 25.97
N PHE A 481 -38.54 -5.51 25.14
CA PHE A 481 -39.95 -5.82 25.35
C PHE A 481 -40.25 -7.23 24.87
N ASP A 482 -41.26 -7.84 25.41
CA ASP A 482 -41.90 -9.06 24.92
C ASP A 482 -42.82 -8.70 23.74
N LEU A 483 -42.25 -8.69 22.53
CA LEU A 483 -42.98 -8.30 21.30
C LEU A 483 -43.95 -9.38 20.83
N ASN A 484 -43.57 -10.65 21.00
CA ASN A 484 -44.33 -11.82 20.55
C ASN A 484 -45.35 -12.26 21.59
N ARG A 485 -45.28 -11.72 22.83
CA ARG A 485 -46.20 -11.99 23.96
C ARG A 485 -46.15 -13.44 24.43
N ASP A 486 -45.03 -14.07 24.43
CA ASP A 486 -44.82 -15.42 24.95
C ASP A 486 -44.44 -15.43 26.45
N GLY A 487 -44.32 -14.25 27.06
CA GLY A 487 -43.99 -14.06 28.48
C GLY A 487 -42.46 -14.01 28.75
N ARG A 488 -41.62 -13.90 27.72
CA ARG A 488 -40.17 -13.79 27.81
C ARG A 488 -39.73 -12.55 27.04
N VAL A 489 -38.51 -12.09 27.34
CA VAL A 489 -37.84 -11.06 26.56
C VAL A 489 -36.48 -11.66 26.12
N ASP A 490 -36.42 -12.08 24.88
CA ASP A 490 -35.26 -12.73 24.31
C ASP A 490 -34.97 -12.26 22.85
N ASP A 491 -34.13 -12.95 22.12
CA ASP A 491 -33.72 -12.52 20.77
C ASP A 491 -34.87 -12.62 19.74
N ASP A 492 -35.93 -13.40 20.01
CA ASP A 492 -37.13 -13.43 19.15
C ASP A 492 -37.93 -12.12 19.21
N ASP A 493 -37.68 -11.28 20.21
CA ASP A 493 -38.25 -9.94 20.39
C ASP A 493 -37.38 -8.81 19.85
N LEU A 494 -36.32 -9.13 19.14
CA LEU A 494 -35.43 -8.12 18.56
C LEU A 494 -36.14 -7.34 17.44
N LEU A 495 -36.02 -6.00 17.53
CA LEU A 495 -36.47 -5.11 16.46
C LEU A 495 -35.38 -4.96 15.40
N PHE A 496 -35.76 -5.11 14.15
CA PHE A 496 -34.90 -4.87 13.00
C PHE A 496 -35.64 -4.01 11.95
N ALA A 497 -34.85 -3.15 11.31
CA ALA A 497 -35.39 -2.14 10.41
C ALA A 497 -35.54 -2.68 9.00
N VAL A 498 -34.51 -3.23 8.44
CA VAL A 498 -34.48 -3.77 7.07
C VAL A 498 -33.69 -5.06 7.02
N THR A 499 -34.03 -5.88 6.05
CA THR A 499 -33.24 -7.03 5.62
C THR A 499 -32.83 -6.87 4.19
N LEU A 500 -31.63 -7.33 3.87
CA LEU A 500 -31.05 -7.27 2.54
C LEU A 500 -30.62 -8.69 2.14
N ARG A 501 -30.96 -9.11 0.94
CA ARG A 501 -30.59 -10.42 0.41
C ARG A 501 -30.43 -10.34 -1.10
N SER A 502 -29.53 -11.15 -1.67
CA SER A 502 -29.53 -11.39 -3.11
C SER A 502 -30.87 -11.97 -3.55
N GLY A 503 -31.44 -11.44 -4.62
CA GLY A 503 -32.60 -12.04 -5.28
C GLY A 503 -32.28 -13.40 -5.92
N LYS A 504 -31.00 -13.82 -5.91
CA LYS A 504 -30.49 -15.11 -6.37
C LYS A 504 -29.66 -15.79 -5.25
N PRO A 505 -30.25 -16.15 -4.12
CA PRO A 505 -29.49 -16.53 -2.92
C PRO A 505 -28.68 -17.83 -3.09
N ASP A 506 -29.05 -18.69 -4.02
CA ASP A 506 -28.40 -20.00 -4.23
C ASP A 506 -27.25 -19.96 -5.24
N GLN A 507 -26.92 -18.79 -5.76
CA GLN A 507 -25.91 -18.64 -6.82
C GLN A 507 -24.95 -17.50 -6.53
N ASN A 508 -23.68 -17.75 -6.80
CA ASN A 508 -22.70 -16.66 -6.93
C ASN A 508 -22.85 -16.01 -8.30
N LEU A 509 -22.59 -14.72 -8.37
CA LEU A 509 -22.43 -14.02 -9.62
C LEU A 509 -21.01 -14.24 -10.13
N LEU A 510 -20.88 -14.82 -11.32
CA LEU A 510 -19.60 -14.99 -12.01
C LEU A 510 -19.48 -13.94 -13.11
N LEU A 511 -18.48 -13.09 -13.01
CA LEU A 511 -18.10 -12.12 -14.02
C LEU A 511 -16.77 -12.54 -14.63
N ASP A 512 -16.84 -13.12 -15.83
CA ASP A 512 -15.66 -13.41 -16.63
C ASP A 512 -15.30 -12.20 -17.51
N ASP A 513 -14.01 -12.11 -17.87
CA ASP A 513 -13.49 -11.15 -18.85
C ASP A 513 -13.69 -9.67 -18.45
N CYS A 514 -13.41 -9.36 -17.19
CA CYS A 514 -13.16 -7.98 -16.78
C CYS A 514 -11.70 -7.63 -17.11
N SER A 515 -11.42 -7.30 -18.38
CA SER A 515 -10.07 -7.22 -18.92
C SER A 515 -9.74 -5.83 -19.42
N SER A 516 -8.47 -5.44 -19.29
CA SER A 516 -7.95 -4.24 -19.96
C SER A 516 -6.52 -4.45 -20.44
N SER A 517 -6.14 -3.73 -21.48
CA SER A 517 -4.75 -3.62 -21.93
C SER A 517 -4.22 -2.25 -21.57
N TYR A 518 -3.04 -2.24 -20.97
CA TYR A 518 -2.27 -1.01 -20.70
C TYR A 518 -1.16 -0.87 -21.72
N ILE A 519 -1.05 0.31 -22.31
CA ILE A 519 -0.02 0.68 -23.28
C ILE A 519 0.64 1.96 -22.80
N SER A 520 1.97 1.98 -22.74
CA SER A 520 2.68 3.20 -22.42
C SER A 520 3.96 3.36 -23.20
N GLY A 521 4.41 4.62 -23.32
CA GLY A 521 5.69 4.95 -23.90
C GLY A 521 6.28 6.17 -23.18
N PHE A 522 7.60 6.23 -23.12
CA PHE A 522 8.26 7.38 -22.48
C PHE A 522 9.55 7.77 -23.17
N VAL A 523 9.93 9.03 -22.99
CA VAL A 523 11.24 9.59 -23.26
C VAL A 523 11.70 10.41 -22.07
N GLN A 524 12.96 10.26 -21.66
CA GLN A 524 13.58 10.99 -20.56
C GLN A 524 14.99 11.39 -20.95
N ASP A 525 15.36 12.67 -20.77
CA ASP A 525 16.73 13.15 -20.88
C ASP A 525 17.20 13.74 -19.55
N ASP A 526 18.31 13.24 -19.05
CA ASP A 526 19.05 13.85 -17.95
C ASP A 526 20.22 14.64 -18.55
N TRP A 527 19.95 15.92 -18.87
CA TRP A 527 20.88 16.83 -19.56
C TRP A 527 21.75 17.60 -18.58
N ARG A 528 23.04 17.29 -18.60
CA ARG A 528 24.07 18.01 -17.82
C ARG A 528 24.45 19.31 -18.52
N VAL A 529 23.70 20.39 -18.24
CA VAL A 529 23.89 21.73 -18.86
C VAL A 529 25.23 22.32 -18.46
N THR A 530 25.63 22.12 -17.20
CA THR A 530 26.98 22.47 -16.68
C THR A 530 27.47 21.33 -15.77
N PRO A 531 28.75 21.31 -15.37
CA PRO A 531 29.21 20.34 -14.37
C PRO A 531 28.43 20.35 -13.04
N GLN A 532 27.77 21.47 -12.72
CA GLN A 532 27.01 21.68 -11.49
C GLN A 532 25.49 21.51 -11.68
N LEU A 533 24.95 21.66 -12.90
CA LEU A 533 23.53 21.69 -13.17
C LEU A 533 23.12 20.58 -14.13
N THR A 534 22.23 19.70 -13.67
CA THR A 534 21.51 18.74 -14.50
C THR A 534 20.04 19.14 -14.59
N LEU A 535 19.47 19.16 -15.79
CA LEU A 535 18.05 19.25 -16.04
C LEU A 535 17.52 17.87 -16.38
N ASN A 536 16.39 17.51 -15.79
CA ASN A 536 15.67 16.26 -16.07
C ASN A 536 14.40 16.64 -16.86
N VAL A 537 14.31 16.21 -18.11
CA VAL A 537 13.19 16.50 -19.00
C VAL A 537 12.60 15.19 -19.50
N GLY A 538 11.35 14.95 -19.22
CA GLY A 538 10.69 13.70 -19.60
C GLY A 538 9.27 13.92 -20.09
N LEU A 539 8.79 12.97 -20.87
CA LEU A 539 7.40 12.83 -21.28
C LEU A 539 7.02 11.37 -21.23
N ARG A 540 5.87 11.08 -20.65
CA ARG A 540 5.26 9.75 -20.66
C ARG A 540 3.86 9.85 -21.24
N TYR A 541 3.47 8.84 -22.00
CA TYR A 541 2.09 8.63 -22.44
C TYR A 541 1.58 7.30 -21.86
N GLU A 542 0.32 7.29 -21.40
CA GLU A 542 -0.33 6.13 -20.81
C GLU A 542 -1.75 5.95 -21.37
N LEU A 543 -2.14 4.71 -21.61
CA LEU A 543 -3.46 4.35 -22.12
C LEU A 543 -3.93 3.04 -21.51
N ASP A 544 -5.05 3.06 -20.83
CA ASP A 544 -5.84 1.89 -20.47
C ASP A 544 -6.97 1.70 -21.48
N SER A 545 -7.04 0.51 -22.08
CA SER A 545 -7.90 0.31 -23.27
C SER A 545 -9.37 0.13 -22.95
N ASP A 546 -9.72 -0.47 -21.81
CA ASP A 546 -11.09 -0.90 -21.50
C ASP A 546 -11.53 -0.73 -20.03
N VAL A 547 -10.80 0.04 -19.22
CA VAL A 547 -11.16 0.27 -17.82
C VAL A 547 -12.54 0.93 -17.64
N LYS A 548 -13.08 1.55 -18.68
CA LYS A 548 -14.44 2.09 -18.71
C LYS A 548 -15.50 1.10 -19.22
N ASN A 549 -15.20 -0.21 -19.25
CA ASN A 549 -16.14 -1.23 -19.77
C ASN A 549 -16.67 -0.88 -21.18
N ILE A 550 -15.79 -0.46 -22.08
CA ILE A 550 -16.17 -0.08 -23.44
C ILE A 550 -16.71 -1.27 -24.20
N SER A 551 -16.06 -2.43 -24.05
CA SER A 551 -16.47 -3.70 -24.70
C SER A 551 -17.85 -4.20 -24.22
N GLY A 552 -18.19 -3.96 -22.95
CA GLY A 552 -19.46 -4.37 -22.35
C GLY A 552 -20.55 -3.29 -22.38
N TYR A 553 -20.25 -2.10 -22.92
CA TYR A 553 -21.18 -0.95 -22.83
C TYR A 553 -22.54 -1.22 -23.52
N ALA A 554 -22.54 -1.96 -24.62
CA ALA A 554 -23.77 -2.32 -25.33
C ALA A 554 -24.73 -3.21 -24.51
N ASP A 555 -24.19 -3.93 -23.50
CA ASP A 555 -24.94 -4.85 -22.65
C ASP A 555 -25.43 -4.20 -21.35
N THR A 556 -25.19 -2.90 -21.15
CA THR A 556 -25.66 -2.19 -19.97
C THR A 556 -27.20 -2.20 -19.87
N ASN A 557 -27.70 -2.10 -18.62
CA ASN A 557 -29.13 -2.19 -18.38
C ASN A 557 -29.91 -1.05 -19.07
N PRO A 558 -30.88 -1.35 -19.95
CA PRO A 558 -31.63 -0.32 -20.68
C PRO A 558 -32.36 0.69 -19.79
N ILE A 559 -32.73 0.33 -18.55
CA ILE A 559 -33.47 1.25 -17.67
C ILE A 559 -32.62 2.44 -17.20
N VAL A 560 -31.31 2.36 -17.26
CA VAL A 560 -30.39 3.44 -16.88
C VAL A 560 -29.81 4.21 -18.06
N GLN A 561 -30.18 3.87 -19.30
CA GLN A 561 -29.62 4.50 -20.51
C GLN A 561 -29.77 6.03 -20.55
N ALA A 562 -30.86 6.57 -19.94
CA ALA A 562 -31.07 8.03 -19.88
C ALA A 562 -30.05 8.78 -19.00
N PHE A 563 -29.30 8.10 -18.17
CA PHE A 563 -28.30 8.68 -17.29
C PHE A 563 -26.90 8.75 -17.95
N TYR A 564 -26.65 7.98 -18.99
CA TYR A 564 -25.42 8.09 -19.75
C TYR A 564 -25.44 9.35 -20.62
N GLN A 565 -24.40 10.17 -20.52
CA GLN A 565 -24.26 11.39 -21.33
C GLN A 565 -23.09 11.24 -22.30
N GLY A 566 -23.32 11.57 -23.58
CA GLY A 566 -22.31 11.46 -24.64
C GLY A 566 -21.95 10.02 -24.98
N ASP A 567 -20.91 9.87 -25.78
CA ASP A 567 -20.38 8.59 -26.22
C ASP A 567 -19.28 8.08 -25.29
N ARG A 568 -19.29 6.79 -24.97
CA ARG A 568 -18.24 6.17 -24.17
C ARG A 568 -17.00 5.93 -25.02
N GLY A 569 -15.96 6.71 -24.81
CA GLY A 569 -14.67 6.62 -25.49
C GLY A 569 -13.52 6.30 -24.54
N ARG A 570 -12.36 5.94 -25.11
CA ARG A 570 -11.12 5.82 -24.34
C ARG A 570 -10.63 7.18 -23.88
N ASP A 571 -9.95 7.22 -22.74
CA ASP A 571 -9.17 8.37 -22.32
C ASP A 571 -7.83 8.35 -23.08
N LEU A 572 -7.60 9.34 -23.96
CA LEU A 572 -6.48 9.34 -24.89
C LEU A 572 -5.47 10.47 -24.66
N ASP A 573 -5.67 11.34 -23.69
CA ASP A 573 -4.87 12.54 -23.48
C ASP A 573 -3.91 12.47 -22.29
N ASN A 574 -3.66 11.27 -21.78
CA ASN A 574 -2.79 11.01 -20.63
C ASN A 574 -1.29 11.24 -20.96
N PHE A 575 -0.93 12.49 -21.25
CA PHE A 575 0.44 12.93 -21.45
C PHE A 575 1.01 13.48 -20.15
N GLY A 576 2.02 12.83 -19.58
CA GLY A 576 2.67 13.17 -18.33
C GLY A 576 4.04 13.86 -18.54
N PRO A 577 4.10 15.19 -18.76
CA PRO A 577 5.36 15.93 -18.78
C PRO A 577 6.00 15.92 -17.38
N ARG A 578 7.33 15.80 -17.36
CA ARG A 578 8.14 15.79 -16.11
C ARG A 578 9.36 16.65 -16.29
N LEU A 579 9.48 17.69 -15.48
CA LEU A 579 10.55 18.66 -15.53
C LEU A 579 11.24 18.74 -14.17
N GLY A 580 12.56 18.80 -14.17
CA GLY A 580 13.28 18.95 -12.95
C GLY A 580 14.69 19.46 -13.12
N PHE A 581 15.28 19.84 -12.00
CA PHE A 581 16.67 20.24 -11.93
C PHE A 581 17.36 19.68 -10.69
N ALA A 582 18.66 19.47 -10.81
CA ALA A 582 19.56 19.21 -9.70
C ALA A 582 20.80 20.07 -9.88
N TRP A 583 21.05 20.96 -8.93
CA TRP A 583 22.25 21.80 -8.91
C TRP A 583 23.10 21.46 -7.71
N THR A 584 24.39 21.15 -7.95
CA THR A 584 25.34 20.81 -6.89
C THR A 584 26.46 21.85 -6.86
N ASN A 585 26.80 22.37 -5.69
CA ASN A 585 27.89 23.32 -5.56
C ASN A 585 29.25 22.69 -5.92
N ARG A 586 30.27 23.49 -6.24
CA ARG A 586 31.59 23.00 -6.68
C ARG A 586 32.30 22.09 -5.66
N ARG A 587 31.94 22.15 -4.38
CA ARG A 587 32.48 21.30 -3.31
C ARG A 587 31.72 19.98 -3.14
N GLY A 588 30.61 19.74 -3.86
CA GLY A 588 29.78 18.54 -3.72
C GLY A 588 29.02 18.45 -2.38
N MET A 589 29.06 19.51 -1.56
CA MET A 589 28.47 19.48 -0.22
C MET A 589 27.00 19.88 -0.18
N LEU A 590 26.56 20.75 -1.09
CA LEU A 590 25.16 21.23 -1.18
C LEU A 590 24.61 20.91 -2.55
N GLN A 591 23.47 20.22 -2.56
CA GLN A 591 22.64 20.04 -3.74
C GLN A 591 21.30 20.73 -3.50
N LEU A 592 20.88 21.54 -4.46
CA LEU A 592 19.50 22.04 -4.57
C LEU A 592 18.82 21.27 -5.69
N HIS A 593 17.57 20.87 -5.49
CA HIS A 593 16.79 20.15 -6.49
C HIS A 593 15.33 20.54 -6.41
N GLY A 594 14.63 20.35 -7.50
CA GLY A 594 13.22 20.62 -7.56
C GLY A 594 12.62 20.26 -8.91
N GLY A 595 11.32 20.36 -9.00
CA GLY A 595 10.64 20.11 -10.27
C GLY A 595 9.13 20.05 -10.18
N PHE A 596 8.58 19.73 -11.34
CA PHE A 596 7.16 19.56 -11.61
C PHE A 596 6.95 18.29 -12.43
N GLY A 597 5.84 17.60 -12.20
CA GLY A 597 5.42 16.50 -13.06
C GLY A 597 3.91 16.29 -13.00
N LEU A 598 3.38 15.78 -14.10
CA LEU A 598 2.00 15.32 -14.22
C LEU A 598 2.00 13.80 -14.25
N TYR A 599 1.22 13.19 -13.38
CA TYR A 599 1.18 11.76 -13.15
C TYR A 599 -0.25 11.26 -13.20
N TYR A 600 -0.45 10.12 -13.87
CA TYR A 600 -1.74 9.46 -13.98
C TYR A 600 -1.76 8.22 -13.09
N ASP A 601 -2.87 8.06 -12.39
CA ASP A 601 -3.09 6.85 -11.58
C ASP A 601 -3.85 5.80 -12.38
N ARG A 602 -3.70 4.54 -11.95
CA ARG A 602 -4.48 3.45 -12.55
C ARG A 602 -5.94 3.54 -12.10
N VAL A 603 -6.83 3.08 -12.96
CA VAL A 603 -8.21 2.73 -12.61
C VAL A 603 -8.26 1.21 -12.47
N THR A 604 -8.78 0.70 -11.35
CA THR A 604 -8.87 -0.74 -11.10
C THR A 604 -10.00 -1.38 -11.91
N LEU A 605 -9.83 -2.66 -12.26
CA LEU A 605 -10.84 -3.42 -13.00
C LEU A 605 -12.12 -3.68 -12.18
N GLU A 606 -12.06 -3.43 -10.88
CA GLU A 606 -13.24 -3.50 -10.01
C GLU A 606 -14.37 -2.57 -10.48
N ILE A 607 -14.04 -1.42 -11.07
CA ILE A 607 -15.05 -0.50 -11.59
C ILE A 607 -15.93 -1.15 -12.69
N ILE A 608 -15.33 -2.03 -13.51
CA ILE A 608 -16.06 -2.82 -14.51
C ILE A 608 -17.00 -3.81 -13.82
N SER A 609 -16.51 -4.45 -12.74
CA SER A 609 -17.32 -5.41 -11.99
C SER A 609 -18.50 -4.74 -11.29
N LEU A 610 -18.35 -3.49 -10.85
CA LEU A 610 -19.43 -2.70 -10.26
C LEU A 610 -20.53 -2.41 -11.29
N GLU A 611 -20.17 -1.92 -12.48
CA GLU A 611 -21.18 -1.66 -13.53
C GLU A 611 -21.84 -2.95 -14.02
N ARG A 612 -21.08 -4.03 -14.24
CA ARG A 612 -21.64 -5.30 -14.75
C ARG A 612 -22.34 -6.13 -13.69
N GLY A 613 -21.85 -6.09 -12.44
CA GLY A 613 -22.38 -6.88 -11.33
C GLY A 613 -23.57 -6.19 -10.64
N LEU A 614 -23.45 -4.90 -10.37
CA LEU A 614 -24.47 -4.09 -9.72
C LEU A 614 -25.33 -3.32 -10.75
N ASP A 615 -25.66 -3.96 -11.86
CA ASP A 615 -26.47 -3.38 -12.93
C ASP A 615 -27.98 -3.46 -12.69
N GLY A 616 -28.42 -3.91 -11.52
CA GLY A 616 -29.81 -4.14 -11.15
C GLY A 616 -30.43 -5.44 -11.71
N ARG A 617 -29.69 -6.20 -12.55
CA ARG A 617 -30.12 -7.49 -13.13
C ARG A 617 -29.25 -8.66 -12.71
N ALA A 618 -27.93 -8.46 -12.71
CA ALA A 618 -26.96 -9.53 -12.48
C ALA A 618 -26.94 -9.96 -11.02
N LEU A 619 -26.84 -9.01 -10.10
CA LEU A 619 -26.94 -9.21 -8.66
C LEU A 619 -28.06 -8.30 -8.10
N PRO A 620 -29.35 -8.63 -8.29
CA PRO A 620 -30.43 -7.84 -7.72
C PRO A 620 -30.45 -8.01 -6.19
N ILE A 621 -30.47 -6.91 -5.45
CA ILE A 621 -30.51 -6.94 -3.99
C ILE A 621 -31.88 -6.52 -3.53
N GLU A 622 -32.62 -7.47 -2.93
CA GLU A 622 -33.90 -7.22 -2.32
C GLU A 622 -33.70 -6.56 -0.95
N VAL A 623 -34.38 -5.43 -0.75
CA VAL A 623 -34.49 -4.78 0.55
C VAL A 623 -35.92 -4.95 1.04
N ARG A 624 -36.08 -5.56 2.18
CA ARG A 624 -37.39 -5.84 2.75
C ARG A 624 -37.57 -5.14 4.08
N ALA A 625 -38.83 -4.76 4.37
CA ALA A 625 -39.23 -4.16 5.63
C ALA A 625 -38.98 -5.12 6.80
N GLY A 626 -38.34 -4.63 7.83
CA GLY A 626 -38.23 -5.34 9.10
C GLY A 626 -39.49 -5.22 9.96
N ASN A 627 -39.50 -5.91 11.10
CA ASN A 627 -40.65 -5.91 12.00
C ASN A 627 -40.95 -4.52 12.60
N VAL A 628 -40.02 -3.60 12.61
CA VAL A 628 -40.22 -2.22 13.05
C VAL A 628 -41.30 -1.49 12.27
N PHE A 629 -41.52 -1.84 11.00
CA PHE A 629 -42.57 -1.26 10.16
C PHE A 629 -43.95 -1.76 10.50
N PHE A 630 -44.07 -2.83 11.26
CA PHE A 630 -45.31 -3.45 11.71
C PHE A 630 -45.60 -3.13 13.18
N LEU A 631 -44.73 -2.45 13.89
CA LEU A 631 -44.89 -2.12 15.30
C LEU A 631 -46.09 -1.19 15.49
N ASP A 632 -47.05 -1.61 16.31
CA ASP A 632 -48.12 -0.75 16.78
C ASP A 632 -47.63 0.18 17.90
N PRO A 633 -47.54 1.50 17.65
CA PRO A 633 -47.03 2.43 18.66
C PRO A 633 -47.89 2.50 19.93
N GLY A 634 -49.17 2.18 19.85
CA GLY A 634 -50.10 2.23 20.98
C GLY A 634 -49.98 1.05 21.93
N THR A 635 -49.66 -0.15 21.39
CA THR A 635 -49.57 -1.37 22.19
C THR A 635 -48.17 -1.88 22.40
N GLY A 636 -47.15 -1.35 21.66
CA GLY A 636 -45.80 -1.82 21.72
C GLY A 636 -45.60 -3.25 21.24
N SER A 637 -46.47 -3.76 20.36
CA SER A 637 -46.41 -5.12 19.85
C SER A 637 -46.41 -5.18 18.32
N VAL A 638 -46.00 -6.30 17.77
CA VAL A 638 -46.09 -6.61 16.34
C VAL A 638 -47.18 -7.64 16.08
N PRO A 639 -47.87 -7.59 14.92
CA PRO A 639 -48.86 -8.60 14.58
C PRO A 639 -48.23 -9.93 14.20
N PRO A 640 -48.93 -11.07 14.31
CA PRO A 640 -48.39 -12.39 14.01
C PRO A 640 -47.87 -12.61 12.58
N PHE A 641 -48.26 -11.76 11.64
CA PHE A 641 -47.79 -11.83 10.25
C PHE A 641 -46.57 -10.96 9.99
N ALA A 642 -46.07 -10.23 10.98
CA ALA A 642 -44.83 -9.47 10.84
C ALA A 642 -43.64 -10.42 10.71
N PRO A 643 -42.56 -10.00 10.00
CA PRO A 643 -41.32 -10.78 9.97
C PRO A 643 -40.78 -10.95 11.39
N THR A 644 -40.27 -12.13 11.68
CA THR A 644 -39.62 -12.44 12.97
C THR A 644 -38.12 -12.48 12.85
N PHE A 645 -37.42 -12.47 13.98
CA PHE A 645 -35.96 -12.63 13.96
C PHE A 645 -35.54 -14.01 13.42
N ALA A 646 -36.33 -15.05 13.62
CA ALA A 646 -36.09 -16.38 13.05
C ALA A 646 -36.31 -16.40 11.52
N ASP A 647 -37.35 -15.69 11.00
CA ASP A 647 -37.65 -15.59 9.58
C ASP A 647 -37.76 -14.11 9.13
N PRO A 648 -36.65 -13.41 8.99
CA PRO A 648 -36.64 -11.96 8.79
C PRO A 648 -36.90 -11.51 7.34
N PHE A 649 -36.90 -12.41 6.36
CA PHE A 649 -37.04 -12.08 4.94
C PHE A 649 -38.47 -12.18 4.41
N THR A 650 -39.47 -12.22 5.30
CA THR A 650 -40.91 -12.29 4.94
C THR A 650 -41.60 -10.93 4.83
N GLY A 651 -40.91 -9.84 5.23
CA GLY A 651 -41.45 -8.48 5.06
C GLY A 651 -41.67 -8.09 3.60
N PHE A 652 -42.54 -7.11 3.36
CA PHE A 652 -42.76 -6.56 2.02
C PHE A 652 -41.48 -5.86 1.50
N ILE A 653 -41.31 -5.81 0.17
CA ILE A 653 -40.19 -5.11 -0.45
C ILE A 653 -40.38 -3.60 -0.23
N LEU A 654 -39.29 -2.96 0.27
CA LEU A 654 -39.23 -1.52 0.46
C LEU A 654 -38.78 -0.84 -0.83
N PRO A 655 -39.59 0.02 -1.42
CA PRO A 655 -39.17 0.80 -2.59
C PRO A 655 -38.05 1.77 -2.24
N GLY A 656 -37.05 1.88 -3.11
CA GLY A 656 -35.99 2.89 -3.02
C GLY A 656 -34.95 2.71 -1.92
N ALA A 657 -35.04 1.65 -1.13
CA ALA A 657 -34.05 1.34 -0.08
C ALA A 657 -32.84 0.54 -0.59
N GLY A 658 -32.49 0.63 -1.87
CA GLY A 658 -31.43 -0.15 -2.49
C GLY A 658 -30.11 0.00 -1.76
N ALA A 659 -29.52 -1.13 -1.37
CA ALA A 659 -28.27 -1.18 -0.59
C ALA A 659 -27.07 -0.62 -1.36
N SER A 660 -26.98 -0.89 -2.67
CA SER A 660 -25.85 -0.51 -3.52
C SER A 660 -26.24 0.41 -4.68
N GLY A 661 -27.53 0.43 -5.05
CA GLY A 661 -28.01 1.08 -6.27
C GLY A 661 -27.54 0.36 -7.54
N ILE A 662 -28.01 0.86 -8.67
CA ILE A 662 -27.54 0.46 -9.99
C ILE A 662 -26.32 1.32 -10.32
N ASN A 663 -25.17 0.67 -10.51
CA ASN A 663 -23.94 1.38 -10.79
C ASN A 663 -23.75 1.55 -12.30
N ILE A 664 -23.37 2.77 -12.69
CA ILE A 664 -23.00 3.11 -14.06
C ILE A 664 -21.65 3.79 -14.07
N ILE A 665 -20.84 3.55 -15.09
CA ILE A 665 -19.58 4.28 -15.30
C ILE A 665 -19.88 5.51 -16.17
N ASP A 666 -19.48 6.68 -15.73
CA ASP A 666 -19.60 7.90 -16.51
C ASP A 666 -18.86 7.76 -17.85
N ASN A 667 -19.53 8.12 -18.97
CA ASN A 667 -18.93 8.03 -20.29
C ASN A 667 -17.70 8.95 -20.43
N SER A 668 -17.64 10.06 -19.68
CA SER A 668 -16.54 11.01 -19.64
C SER A 668 -15.48 10.71 -18.56
N LEU A 669 -15.54 9.56 -17.89
CA LEU A 669 -14.58 9.21 -16.86
C LEU A 669 -13.12 9.34 -17.39
N GLU A 670 -12.27 10.01 -16.63
CA GLU A 670 -10.85 10.22 -16.90
C GLU A 670 -10.00 9.54 -15.83
N ASN A 671 -8.73 9.23 -16.17
CA ASN A 671 -7.78 8.70 -15.19
C ASN A 671 -7.48 9.73 -14.11
N PRO A 672 -7.42 9.34 -12.83
CA PRO A 672 -6.99 10.23 -11.76
C PRO A 672 -5.61 10.82 -12.06
N THR A 673 -5.49 12.14 -11.92
CA THR A 673 -4.31 12.88 -12.33
C THR A 673 -3.75 13.67 -11.16
N VAL A 674 -2.42 13.65 -10.93
CA VAL A 674 -1.77 14.41 -9.87
C VAL A 674 -0.65 15.28 -10.44
N GLN A 675 -0.77 16.58 -10.20
CA GLN A 675 0.30 17.54 -10.36
C GLN A 675 1.20 17.48 -9.13
N GLN A 676 2.45 17.08 -9.32
CA GLN A 676 3.44 17.00 -8.24
C GLN A 676 4.47 18.13 -8.38
N TYR A 677 4.71 18.83 -7.28
CA TYR A 677 5.72 19.87 -7.16
C TYR A 677 6.64 19.56 -6.00
N ASN A 678 7.94 19.76 -6.17
CA ASN A 678 8.87 19.72 -5.07
C ASN A 678 9.98 20.76 -5.20
N LEU A 679 10.50 21.17 -4.05
CA LEU A 679 11.73 21.96 -3.93
C LEU A 679 12.48 21.45 -2.70
N GLY A 680 13.74 21.07 -2.88
CA GLY A 680 14.51 20.47 -1.80
C GLY A 680 15.99 20.80 -1.82
N ALA A 681 16.63 20.45 -0.72
CA ALA A 681 18.07 20.61 -0.52
C ALA A 681 18.64 19.34 0.14
N ARG A 682 19.81 18.92 -0.30
CA ARG A 682 20.65 17.91 0.37
C ARG A 682 21.96 18.56 0.78
N TYR A 683 22.34 18.37 2.03
CA TYR A 683 23.57 18.93 2.56
C TYR A 683 24.41 17.84 3.25
N ARG A 684 25.67 17.70 2.79
CA ARG A 684 26.64 16.82 3.46
C ARG A 684 27.21 17.55 4.66
N LEU A 685 26.88 17.05 5.83
CA LEU A 685 27.37 17.52 7.12
C LEU A 685 28.81 16.98 7.38
N PRO A 686 29.58 17.62 8.28
CA PRO A 686 30.84 17.05 8.77
C PRO A 686 30.65 15.64 9.32
N GLY A 687 31.56 14.73 9.02
CA GLY A 687 31.50 13.33 9.44
C GLY A 687 30.56 12.46 8.59
N ASP A 688 30.38 12.83 7.30
CA ASP A 688 29.68 12.06 6.27
C ASP A 688 28.20 11.75 6.57
N ALA A 689 27.53 12.62 7.31
CA ALA A 689 26.07 12.59 7.40
C ALA A 689 25.46 13.42 6.26
N VAL A 690 24.30 13.00 5.75
CA VAL A 690 23.54 13.73 4.74
C VAL A 690 22.19 14.13 5.31
N LEU A 691 21.93 15.42 5.35
CA LEU A 691 20.63 15.99 5.67
C LEU A 691 19.90 16.31 4.38
N GLN A 692 18.67 15.84 4.24
CA GLN A 692 17.76 16.16 3.13
C GLN A 692 16.50 16.83 3.67
N LEU A 693 16.06 17.88 2.99
CA LEU A 693 14.83 18.62 3.26
C LEU A 693 14.09 18.78 1.94
N ASP A 694 12.81 18.41 1.89
CA ASP A 694 11.95 18.55 0.72
C ASP A 694 10.63 19.20 1.11
N LEU A 695 10.26 20.27 0.43
CA LEU A 695 8.91 20.81 0.39
C LEU A 695 8.16 20.16 -0.77
N VAL A 696 7.03 19.56 -0.47
CA VAL A 696 6.19 18.85 -1.45
C VAL A 696 4.81 19.45 -1.46
N HIS A 697 4.29 19.69 -2.67
CA HIS A 697 2.91 20.08 -2.92
C HIS A 697 2.33 19.21 -4.04
N ASN A 698 1.23 18.50 -3.78
CA ASN A 698 0.52 17.72 -4.77
C ASN A 698 -0.93 18.18 -4.84
N ARG A 699 -1.43 18.29 -6.07
CA ARG A 699 -2.84 18.56 -6.38
C ARG A 699 -3.36 17.48 -7.31
N GLY A 700 -4.30 16.69 -6.81
CA GLY A 700 -5.00 15.66 -7.59
C GLY A 700 -6.33 16.18 -8.14
N THR A 701 -6.68 15.73 -9.35
CA THR A 701 -7.96 15.94 -10.03
C THR A 701 -8.42 14.62 -10.63
N HIS A 702 -9.67 14.53 -11.05
CA HIS A 702 -10.26 13.34 -11.70
C HIS A 702 -10.26 12.08 -10.82
N PHE A 703 -10.24 12.25 -9.49
CA PHE A 703 -10.45 11.11 -8.60
C PHE A 703 -11.91 10.65 -8.64
N ILE A 704 -12.11 9.34 -8.50
CA ILE A 704 -13.40 8.71 -8.73
C ILE A 704 -14.26 8.77 -7.48
N ILE A 705 -15.54 9.10 -7.66
CA ILE A 705 -16.57 9.04 -6.63
C ILE A 705 -17.85 8.42 -7.19
N GLY A 706 -18.59 7.70 -6.37
CA GLY A 706 -19.91 7.21 -6.70
C GLY A 706 -20.99 8.18 -6.23
N ARG A 707 -21.64 8.87 -7.14
CA ARG A 707 -22.68 9.87 -6.84
C ARG A 707 -24.06 9.40 -7.28
N THR A 708 -25.07 9.44 -6.40
CA THR A 708 -26.45 9.18 -6.77
C THR A 708 -26.94 10.30 -7.70
N VAL A 709 -27.32 9.97 -8.92
CA VAL A 709 -27.76 10.91 -9.98
C VAL A 709 -29.24 10.85 -10.23
N GLY A 710 -29.96 9.87 -9.69
CA GLY A 710 -31.41 9.75 -9.81
C GLY A 710 -31.91 8.37 -9.38
N GLU A 711 -33.17 8.12 -9.71
CA GLU A 711 -33.86 6.85 -9.44
C GLU A 711 -34.56 6.34 -10.68
N VAL A 712 -34.67 5.01 -10.82
CA VAL A 712 -35.40 4.33 -11.86
C VAL A 712 -36.28 3.25 -11.25
N PHE A 713 -37.38 2.89 -11.91
CA PHE A 713 -38.13 1.70 -11.52
C PHE A 713 -37.37 0.45 -12.01
N ASN A 714 -36.92 -0.36 -11.08
CA ASN A 714 -36.24 -1.64 -11.38
C ASN A 714 -37.29 -2.77 -11.31
N PRO A 715 -37.68 -3.37 -12.45
CA PRO A 715 -38.68 -4.42 -12.47
C PRO A 715 -38.25 -5.73 -11.79
N VAL A 716 -36.93 -5.94 -11.62
CA VAL A 716 -36.39 -7.13 -10.95
C VAL A 716 -36.64 -7.08 -9.45
N VAL A 717 -36.46 -5.91 -8.83
CA VAL A 717 -36.73 -5.71 -7.40
C VAL A 717 -38.13 -5.21 -7.14
N GLY A 718 -38.91 -4.90 -8.17
CA GLY A 718 -40.29 -4.47 -8.07
C GLY A 718 -40.53 -3.08 -7.45
N GLY A 719 -39.53 -2.18 -7.57
CA GLY A 719 -39.58 -0.86 -6.96
C GLY A 719 -38.54 0.12 -7.51
N PRO A 720 -38.56 1.39 -7.04
CA PRO A 720 -37.55 2.36 -7.38
C PRO A 720 -36.17 1.93 -6.84
N ASP A 721 -35.18 2.10 -7.66
CA ASP A 721 -33.76 1.85 -7.34
C ASP A 721 -32.92 3.07 -7.73
N ARG A 722 -31.94 3.43 -6.89
CA ARG A 722 -31.11 4.59 -7.15
C ARG A 722 -30.06 4.28 -8.22
N VAL A 723 -29.71 5.26 -9.02
CA VAL A 723 -28.63 5.18 -9.99
C VAL A 723 -27.39 5.87 -9.44
N VAL A 724 -26.30 5.13 -9.33
CA VAL A 724 -25.01 5.63 -8.84
C VAL A 724 -24.06 5.77 -10.01
N ASN A 725 -23.70 7.01 -10.32
CA ASN A 725 -22.73 7.33 -11.38
C ASN A 725 -21.31 7.32 -10.80
N LEU A 726 -20.45 6.49 -11.36
CA LEU A 726 -19.02 6.43 -11.04
C LEU A 726 -18.34 7.46 -11.91
N GLU A 727 -18.03 8.63 -11.34
CA GLU A 727 -17.52 9.80 -12.06
C GLU A 727 -16.19 10.31 -11.52
N SER A 728 -15.36 10.87 -12.37
CA SER A 728 -14.05 11.45 -12.03
C SER A 728 -14.15 12.94 -11.68
N SER A 729 -14.95 13.30 -10.66
CA SER A 729 -15.32 14.70 -10.35
C SER A 729 -14.66 15.32 -9.13
N VAL A 730 -13.89 14.54 -8.34
CA VAL A 730 -13.30 15.00 -7.09
C VAL A 730 -11.77 15.06 -7.16
N GLY A 731 -11.14 15.54 -6.09
CA GLY A 731 -9.70 15.75 -6.08
C GLY A 731 -9.04 15.47 -4.74
N THR A 732 -7.70 15.60 -4.74
CA THR A 732 -6.87 15.43 -3.56
C THR A 732 -5.89 16.57 -3.41
N ARG A 733 -5.41 16.80 -2.19
CA ARG A 733 -4.35 17.77 -1.92
C ARG A 733 -3.41 17.22 -0.85
N TYR A 734 -2.10 17.38 -1.08
CA TYR A 734 -1.06 17.03 -0.13
C TYR A 734 -0.02 18.13 -0.04
N ASP A 735 0.27 18.60 1.16
CA ASP A 735 1.29 19.60 1.48
C ASP A 735 2.20 19.03 2.56
N ALA A 736 3.52 18.97 2.33
CA ALA A 736 4.44 18.39 3.31
C ALA A 736 5.82 19.04 3.34
N LEU A 737 6.42 19.02 4.52
CA LEU A 737 7.86 19.12 4.75
C LEU A 737 8.38 17.73 5.10
N LEU A 738 9.20 17.16 4.24
CA LEU A 738 9.84 15.87 4.41
C LEU A 738 11.31 16.08 4.75
N THR A 739 11.79 15.42 5.80
CA THR A 739 13.17 15.55 6.30
C THR A 739 13.77 14.18 6.49
N SER A 740 15.01 13.98 6.04
CA SER A 740 15.80 12.81 6.42
C SER A 740 17.23 13.18 6.76
N LEU A 741 17.77 12.52 7.79
CA LEU A 741 19.18 12.54 8.14
C LEU A 741 19.72 11.12 8.06
N GLU A 742 20.73 10.89 7.23
CA GLU A 742 21.38 9.59 7.11
C GLU A 742 22.86 9.72 7.41
N LYS A 743 23.36 8.79 8.24
CA LYS A 743 24.79 8.70 8.55
C LYS A 743 25.25 7.25 8.55
N ARG A 744 26.37 6.98 7.88
CA ARG A 744 27.09 5.70 7.92
C ARG A 744 28.38 5.87 8.73
N PHE A 745 28.67 4.91 9.59
CA PHE A 745 29.82 4.99 10.53
C PHE A 745 30.91 3.98 10.22
N GLY A 746 30.90 3.33 9.07
CA GLY A 746 31.77 2.20 8.75
C GLY A 746 31.36 0.89 9.44
N ARG A 747 31.94 -0.23 9.03
CA ARG A 747 31.63 -1.59 9.54
C ARG A 747 30.15 -1.93 9.54
N GLY A 748 29.37 -1.37 8.56
CA GLY A 748 27.94 -1.59 8.43
C GLY A 748 27.07 -0.94 9.51
N GLN A 749 27.61 0.02 10.26
CA GLN A 749 26.85 0.82 11.23
C GLN A 749 26.19 2.01 10.52
N GLN A 750 24.95 2.33 10.91
CA GLN A 750 24.21 3.42 10.29
C GLN A 750 23.11 3.96 11.21
N LEU A 751 22.74 5.21 10.96
CA LEU A 751 21.60 5.88 11.56
C LEU A 751 20.79 6.56 10.47
N ARG A 752 19.48 6.41 10.50
CA ARG A 752 18.53 7.20 9.69
C ARG A 752 17.48 7.81 10.62
N VAL A 753 17.21 9.09 10.42
CA VAL A 753 16.11 9.82 11.05
C VAL A 753 15.24 10.35 9.93
N SER A 754 13.97 9.99 9.91
CA SER A 754 12.98 10.45 8.93
C SER A 754 11.86 11.18 9.66
N TYR A 755 11.53 12.37 9.20
CA TYR A 755 10.43 13.15 9.76
C TYR A 755 9.56 13.72 8.65
N SER A 756 8.25 13.60 8.84
CA SER A 756 7.23 14.16 7.96
C SER A 756 6.32 15.07 8.77
N LEU A 757 6.16 16.30 8.29
CA LEU A 757 5.07 17.21 8.68
C LEU A 757 4.17 17.34 7.46
N ALA A 758 2.97 16.77 7.52
CA ALA A 758 2.12 16.64 6.34
C ALA A 758 0.66 17.00 6.60
N ARG A 759 -0.01 17.46 5.55
CA ARG A 759 -1.47 17.57 5.45
C ARG A 759 -1.94 16.88 4.19
N ALA A 760 -2.93 16.01 4.33
CA ALA A 760 -3.57 15.30 3.23
C ALA A 760 -5.08 15.50 3.28
N ARG A 761 -5.69 15.89 2.17
CA ARG A 761 -7.15 16.11 2.07
C ARG A 761 -7.70 15.49 0.80
N ASN A 762 -8.90 14.93 0.89
CA ASN A 762 -9.66 14.41 -0.25
C ASN A 762 -11.18 14.48 0.01
N TYR A 763 -11.97 13.98 -0.94
CA TYR A 763 -13.44 13.98 -0.87
C TYR A 763 -14.02 12.62 -0.49
N ALA A 764 -13.25 11.54 -0.52
CA ALA A 764 -13.73 10.19 -0.25
C ALA A 764 -12.77 9.41 0.63
N ASN A 765 -13.28 8.41 1.31
CA ASN A 765 -12.47 7.51 2.14
C ASN A 765 -11.65 6.52 1.30
N ASP A 766 -12.14 6.22 0.10
CA ASP A 766 -11.47 5.35 -0.86
C ASP A 766 -11.48 6.00 -2.23
N ASP A 767 -10.32 6.14 -2.84
CA ASP A 767 -10.14 6.84 -4.12
C ASP A 767 -10.53 5.97 -5.33
N GLN A 768 -10.76 4.67 -5.14
CA GLN A 768 -10.94 3.71 -6.24
C GLN A 768 -12.15 2.76 -6.11
N ILE A 769 -12.75 2.66 -4.92
CA ILE A 769 -13.99 1.89 -4.71
C ILE A 769 -15.09 2.82 -4.19
N PRO A 770 -15.72 3.56 -5.07
CA PRO A 770 -16.65 4.64 -4.70
C PRO A 770 -17.98 4.17 -4.10
N PHE A 771 -18.35 2.89 -4.24
CA PHE A 771 -19.64 2.40 -3.75
C PHE A 771 -19.75 2.31 -2.23
N SER A 772 -18.61 2.21 -1.53
CA SER A 772 -18.59 2.08 -0.07
C SER A 772 -18.67 3.41 0.67
N SER A 773 -18.50 4.52 -0.02
CA SER A 773 -18.37 5.86 0.56
C SER A 773 -19.03 6.94 -0.30
N GLY A 774 -20.25 6.70 -0.76
CA GLY A 774 -21.01 7.73 -1.46
C GLY A 774 -21.18 8.98 -0.59
N PRO A 775 -21.25 10.18 -1.21
CA PRO A 775 -21.38 11.43 -0.49
C PRO A 775 -22.72 11.50 0.27
N ILE A 776 -22.71 12.15 1.43
CA ILE A 776 -23.91 12.40 2.24
C ILE A 776 -24.90 13.22 1.44
N ASP A 777 -24.43 14.25 0.76
CA ASP A 777 -25.24 15.05 -0.16
C ASP A 777 -24.64 14.97 -1.58
N PRO A 778 -25.32 14.29 -2.52
CA PRO A 778 -24.83 14.15 -3.88
C PRO A 778 -24.82 15.48 -4.66
N ASN A 779 -25.48 16.54 -4.14
CA ASN A 779 -25.52 17.86 -4.75
C ASN A 779 -24.52 18.85 -4.15
N ASP A 780 -23.90 18.50 -3.02
CA ASP A 780 -22.89 19.32 -2.35
C ASP A 780 -21.68 18.47 -1.92
N LEU A 781 -20.80 18.18 -2.88
CA LEU A 781 -19.59 17.36 -2.63
C LEU A 781 -18.58 18.07 -1.72
N GLU A 782 -18.64 19.40 -1.57
CA GLU A 782 -17.72 20.14 -0.67
C GLU A 782 -17.89 19.71 0.80
N ARG A 783 -19.03 19.16 1.17
CA ARG A 783 -19.26 18.55 2.49
C ARG A 783 -18.35 17.35 2.77
N GLU A 784 -17.86 16.70 1.70
CA GLU A 784 -16.94 15.55 1.83
C GLU A 784 -15.46 15.96 1.87
N TYR A 785 -15.12 17.22 1.57
CA TYR A 785 -13.73 17.64 1.56
C TYR A 785 -13.17 17.79 2.97
N GLY A 786 -12.19 16.97 3.32
CA GLY A 786 -11.59 16.98 4.65
C GLY A 786 -10.28 16.17 4.74
N PRO A 787 -9.71 16.00 5.93
CA PRO A 787 -8.51 15.20 6.14
C PRO A 787 -8.70 13.77 5.62
N THR A 788 -7.66 13.18 5.03
CA THR A 788 -7.70 11.77 4.62
C THR A 788 -7.71 10.86 5.86
N PRO A 789 -8.30 9.65 5.79
CA PRO A 789 -8.42 8.76 6.95
C PRO A 789 -7.08 8.28 7.50
N ASN A 790 -6.01 8.40 6.74
CA ASN A 790 -4.64 7.99 7.07
C ASN A 790 -3.68 9.18 7.28
N GLU A 791 -4.19 10.41 7.39
CA GLU A 791 -3.36 11.58 7.69
C GLU A 791 -2.68 11.40 9.04
N GLN A 792 -1.35 11.38 9.04
CA GLN A 792 -0.52 11.53 10.24
C GLN A 792 0.22 12.87 10.15
N ARG A 793 -0.25 13.86 10.88
CA ARG A 793 0.29 15.23 10.83
C ARG A 793 1.78 15.30 11.09
N HIS A 794 2.23 14.57 12.08
CA HIS A 794 3.62 14.40 12.45
C HIS A 794 3.96 12.92 12.45
N ARG A 795 5.03 12.55 11.77
CA ARG A 795 5.59 11.21 11.81
C ARG A 795 7.10 11.28 11.89
N LEU A 796 7.66 10.71 12.96
CA LEU A 796 9.10 10.59 13.19
C LEU A 796 9.46 9.11 13.22
N VAL A 797 10.45 8.71 12.43
CA VAL A 797 11.02 7.36 12.45
C VAL A 797 12.52 7.46 12.61
N LEU A 798 13.03 6.84 13.67
CA LEU A 798 14.46 6.65 13.88
C LEU A 798 14.78 5.19 13.63
N SER A 799 15.76 4.91 12.78
CA SER A 799 16.22 3.55 12.53
C SER A 799 17.74 3.50 12.48
N GLY A 800 18.32 2.41 12.97
CA GLY A 800 19.77 2.30 12.97
C GLY A 800 20.28 0.94 13.40
N SER A 801 21.59 0.74 13.17
CA SER A 801 22.30 -0.46 13.56
C SER A 801 23.71 -0.08 14.00
N PHE A 802 24.10 -0.48 15.20
CA PHE A 802 25.36 -0.11 15.85
C PHE A 802 26.08 -1.36 16.36
N LEU A 803 27.39 -1.37 16.20
CA LEU A 803 28.24 -2.40 16.76
C LEU A 803 28.70 -1.97 18.16
N LEU A 804 28.35 -2.77 19.15
CA LEU A 804 28.74 -2.58 20.55
C LEU A 804 29.99 -3.41 20.90
N PRO A 805 30.60 -3.20 22.08
CA PRO A 805 31.65 -4.11 22.58
C PRO A 805 31.21 -5.58 22.56
N LEU A 806 32.15 -6.51 22.53
CA LEU A 806 31.93 -7.95 22.44
C LEU A 806 31.28 -8.41 21.13
N GLU A 807 31.41 -7.65 20.06
CA GLU A 807 30.80 -7.92 18.75
C GLU A 807 29.27 -8.05 18.78
N LEU A 808 28.65 -7.45 19.78
CA LEU A 808 27.20 -7.32 19.85
C LEU A 808 26.72 -6.26 18.84
N ARG A 809 25.65 -6.56 18.10
CA ARG A 809 24.98 -5.60 17.22
C ARG A 809 23.63 -5.22 17.82
N LEU A 810 23.43 -3.93 18.07
CA LEU A 810 22.15 -3.37 18.46
C LEU A 810 21.54 -2.66 17.26
N SER A 811 20.34 -3.07 16.89
CA SER A 811 19.57 -2.42 15.83
C SER A 811 18.19 -2.06 16.35
N GLY A 812 17.56 -1.03 15.78
CA GLY A 812 16.24 -0.63 16.23
C GLY A 812 15.49 0.25 15.25
N ILE A 813 14.18 0.29 15.44
CA ILE A 813 13.23 1.18 14.77
C ILE A 813 12.36 1.80 15.85
N TRP A 814 12.34 3.13 15.90
CA TRP A 814 11.44 3.88 16.77
C TRP A 814 10.53 4.74 15.93
N THR A 815 9.24 4.49 16.01
CA THR A 815 8.20 5.24 15.29
C THR A 815 7.33 6.00 16.29
N ILE A 816 7.22 7.31 16.07
CA ILE A 816 6.32 8.20 16.81
C ILE A 816 5.47 8.93 15.77
N ALA A 817 4.15 8.86 15.89
CA ALA A 817 3.25 9.52 14.95
C ALA A 817 2.02 10.11 15.64
N SER A 818 1.48 11.17 15.04
CA SER A 818 0.19 11.70 15.41
C SER A 818 -0.92 10.67 15.18
N ALA A 819 -2.01 10.84 15.91
CA ALA A 819 -3.26 10.13 15.65
C ALA A 819 -3.74 10.29 14.20
N VAL A 820 -4.44 9.28 13.69
CA VAL A 820 -5.16 9.37 12.42
C VAL A 820 -6.56 9.95 12.64
N PRO A 821 -7.12 10.71 11.68
CA PRO A 821 -8.48 11.23 11.76
C PRO A 821 -9.54 10.12 11.81
N MET A 822 -10.63 10.35 12.51
CA MET A 822 -11.74 9.42 12.64
C MET A 822 -13.03 10.01 12.08
N ASP A 823 -13.79 9.20 11.35
CA ASP A 823 -15.18 9.51 11.00
C ASP A 823 -16.11 9.06 12.13
N ILE A 824 -17.18 9.82 12.35
CA ILE A 824 -18.23 9.45 13.27
C ILE A 824 -19.50 9.20 12.47
N LEU A 825 -20.11 8.03 12.67
CA LEU A 825 -21.37 7.68 12.03
C LEU A 825 -22.52 8.28 12.85
N MET A 826 -23.26 9.18 12.22
CA MET A 826 -24.39 9.88 12.79
C MET A 826 -25.68 9.54 12.02
N PRO A 827 -26.82 9.43 12.68
CA PRO A 827 -28.09 9.25 11.98
C PRO A 827 -28.47 10.50 11.20
N ASP A 828 -29.14 10.31 10.08
CA ASP A 828 -29.71 11.36 9.23
C ASP A 828 -31.26 11.36 9.23
N ALA A 829 -31.87 12.34 8.55
CA ALA A 829 -33.30 12.46 8.44
C ALA A 829 -33.99 11.27 7.73
N SER A 830 -33.27 10.54 6.88
CA SER A 830 -33.77 9.35 6.18
C SER A 830 -33.65 8.08 7.01
N HIS A 831 -33.26 8.18 8.28
CA HIS A 831 -32.98 7.08 9.20
C HIS A 831 -31.84 6.15 8.75
N ARG A 832 -30.95 6.65 7.90
CA ARG A 832 -29.66 5.99 7.61
C ARG A 832 -28.63 6.34 8.69
N VAL A 833 -27.50 5.66 8.67
CA VAL A 833 -26.35 6.02 9.52
C VAL A 833 -25.23 6.57 8.63
N PRO A 834 -25.31 7.83 8.17
CA PRO A 834 -24.26 8.41 7.37
C PRO A 834 -23.03 8.70 8.21
N THR A 835 -21.90 8.81 7.56
CA THR A 835 -20.73 9.43 8.17
C THR A 835 -20.98 10.92 8.30
N LEU A 836 -20.64 11.52 9.43
CA LEU A 836 -20.61 12.97 9.56
C LEU A 836 -19.63 13.53 8.52
N SER A 837 -20.03 14.46 7.68
CA SER A 837 -19.19 14.92 6.60
C SER A 837 -17.86 15.52 7.11
N ARG A 838 -16.79 15.37 6.36
CA ARG A 838 -15.42 15.68 6.79
C ARG A 838 -15.21 17.16 7.09
N ASN A 839 -15.84 18.05 6.33
CA ASN A 839 -15.76 19.49 6.56
C ASN A 839 -16.62 19.96 7.74
N VAL A 840 -17.53 19.13 8.20
CA VAL A 840 -18.31 19.34 9.43
C VAL A 840 -17.52 18.90 10.66
N GLY A 841 -16.43 18.21 10.48
CA GLY A 841 -15.36 18.25 11.43
C GLY A 841 -15.18 17.08 12.38
N ALA A 842 -15.81 15.90 12.17
CA ALA A 842 -15.54 14.74 13.01
C ALA A 842 -14.05 14.33 13.05
N ARG A 843 -13.33 14.55 11.99
CA ARG A 843 -11.90 14.26 11.87
C ARG A 843 -10.96 15.33 12.43
N GLU A 844 -11.48 16.47 12.83
CA GLU A 844 -10.66 17.58 13.33
C GLU A 844 -10.76 17.75 14.86
N PHE A 845 -11.58 16.94 15.56
CA PHE A 845 -11.74 17.01 17.00
C PHE A 845 -10.83 16.03 17.73
N GLU A 846 -10.18 16.52 18.80
CA GLU A 846 -9.29 15.70 19.63
C GLU A 846 -10.06 14.88 20.68
N ASN A 847 -11.22 15.36 21.12
CA ASN A 847 -11.98 14.75 22.20
C ASN A 847 -13.49 14.99 22.10
N ALA A 848 -14.24 14.25 22.91
CA ALA A 848 -15.70 14.30 22.94
C ALA A 848 -16.26 15.67 23.36
N ALA A 849 -15.58 16.40 24.24
CA ALA A 849 -16.07 17.70 24.70
C ALA A 849 -16.07 18.73 23.57
N GLU A 850 -15.02 18.77 22.76
CA GLU A 850 -14.91 19.64 21.60
C GLU A 850 -15.98 19.30 20.55
N LEU A 851 -16.15 18.00 20.22
CA LEU A 851 -17.17 17.56 19.30
C LEU A 851 -18.58 17.89 19.83
N ASN A 852 -18.87 17.65 21.09
CA ASN A 852 -20.18 17.95 21.68
C ASN A 852 -20.47 19.47 21.69
N ALA A 853 -19.47 20.32 21.94
CA ALA A 853 -19.62 21.77 21.81
C ALA A 853 -19.99 22.16 20.38
N TYR A 854 -19.35 21.56 19.40
CA TYR A 854 -19.65 21.78 17.99
C TYR A 854 -21.05 21.26 17.62
N LEU A 855 -21.42 20.02 17.98
CA LEU A 855 -22.74 19.45 17.75
C LEU A 855 -23.85 20.29 18.39
N THR A 856 -23.63 20.78 19.62
CA THR A 856 -24.56 21.68 20.29
C THR A 856 -24.75 22.98 19.50
N SER A 857 -23.67 23.54 18.93
CA SER A 857 -23.77 24.73 18.10
C SER A 857 -24.52 24.49 16.80
N LEU A 858 -24.36 23.31 16.19
CA LEU A 858 -25.13 22.91 15.01
C LEU A 858 -26.60 22.71 15.32
N ASN A 859 -26.91 22.04 16.42
CA ASN A 859 -28.30 21.79 16.85
C ASN A 859 -29.04 23.11 17.14
N ALA A 860 -28.34 24.10 17.70
CA ALA A 860 -28.91 25.45 17.90
C ALA A 860 -29.26 26.16 16.58
N LYS A 861 -28.67 25.73 15.46
CA LYS A 861 -28.96 26.22 14.10
C LYS A 861 -29.95 25.33 13.33
N GLY A 862 -30.50 24.30 13.96
CA GLY A 862 -31.45 23.36 13.35
C GLY A 862 -30.85 22.01 12.96
N GLY A 863 -29.59 21.73 13.37
CA GLY A 863 -28.94 20.46 13.06
C GLY A 863 -28.42 20.37 11.61
N ILE A 864 -28.37 19.16 11.05
CA ILE A 864 -28.08 18.92 9.64
C ILE A 864 -29.40 18.59 8.95
N ASP A 865 -29.71 19.31 7.89
CA ASP A 865 -30.96 19.15 7.13
C ASP A 865 -32.23 19.22 7.99
N GLY A 866 -32.20 20.04 9.04
CA GLY A 866 -33.30 20.22 9.96
C GLY A 866 -33.39 19.16 11.07
N VAL A 867 -32.45 18.24 11.16
CA VAL A 867 -32.42 17.18 12.16
C VAL A 867 -31.37 17.47 13.21
N PRO A 868 -31.70 17.56 14.48
CA PRO A 868 -30.72 17.63 15.55
C PRO A 868 -29.84 16.38 15.61
N LEU A 869 -28.57 16.57 15.86
CA LEU A 869 -27.59 15.48 15.99
C LEU A 869 -27.45 15.06 17.45
N PRO A 870 -27.40 13.76 17.73
CA PRO A 870 -27.18 13.29 19.09
C PRO A 870 -25.75 13.61 19.56
N LEU A 871 -25.61 13.90 20.85
CA LEU A 871 -24.31 14.14 21.45
C LEU A 871 -23.57 12.82 21.68
N VAL A 872 -22.23 12.87 21.58
CA VAL A 872 -21.39 11.71 21.88
C VAL A 872 -21.13 11.59 23.38
N ARG A 873 -20.77 10.40 23.84
CA ARG A 873 -20.40 10.18 25.24
C ARG A 873 -19.14 10.96 25.59
N GLU A 874 -19.09 11.52 26.80
CA GLU A 874 -17.94 12.32 27.27
C GLU A 874 -16.64 11.52 27.41
N ASP A 875 -16.77 10.20 27.64
CA ASP A 875 -15.62 9.29 27.76
C ASP A 875 -15.17 8.68 26.39
N ALA A 876 -15.79 9.11 25.29
CA ALA A 876 -15.43 8.61 23.97
C ALA A 876 -14.02 9.05 23.55
N ARG A 877 -13.24 8.08 23.07
CA ARG A 877 -11.96 8.31 22.40
C ARG A 877 -12.16 8.32 20.90
N PHE A 878 -11.42 9.16 20.21
CA PHE A 878 -11.51 9.23 18.73
C PHE A 878 -10.32 8.55 18.08
N SER A 879 -9.11 8.83 18.55
CA SER A 879 -7.89 8.21 18.05
C SER A 879 -6.79 8.42 19.11
N ASP A 880 -5.66 7.77 18.90
CA ASP A 880 -4.51 7.85 19.78
C ASP A 880 -3.22 8.03 18.97
N SER A 881 -2.23 8.70 19.54
CA SER A 881 -0.89 8.79 18.95
C SER A 881 -0.25 7.41 18.93
N PHE A 882 0.58 7.17 17.95
CA PHE A 882 1.31 5.93 17.77
C PHE A 882 2.73 6.08 18.32
N ASP A 883 3.16 5.15 19.15
CA ASP A 883 4.54 5.06 19.67
C ASP A 883 4.96 3.59 19.75
N SER A 884 6.03 3.21 19.03
CA SER A 884 6.61 1.88 19.12
C SER A 884 8.11 1.93 18.93
N LEU A 885 8.83 1.42 19.91
CA LEU A 885 10.27 1.14 19.82
C LEU A 885 10.47 -0.37 19.69
N ASP A 886 11.07 -0.78 18.57
CA ASP A 886 11.45 -2.16 18.30
C ASP A 886 12.97 -2.27 18.30
N LEU A 887 13.51 -3.24 19.02
CA LEU A 887 14.94 -3.45 19.17
C LEU A 887 15.32 -4.87 18.80
N ARG A 888 16.51 -5.02 18.22
CA ARG A 888 17.16 -6.28 17.94
C ARG A 888 18.59 -6.25 18.48
N LEU A 889 18.93 -7.25 19.28
CA LEU A 889 20.28 -7.52 19.74
C LEU A 889 20.74 -8.82 19.10
N SER A 890 21.88 -8.78 18.43
CA SER A 890 22.46 -10.00 17.83
C SER A 890 23.95 -10.11 18.07
N ARG A 891 24.45 -11.34 18.02
CA ARG A 891 25.89 -11.64 18.05
C ARG A 891 26.23 -12.75 17.07
N ARG A 892 27.26 -12.49 16.24
CA ARG A 892 27.77 -13.45 15.28
C ARG A 892 28.97 -14.19 15.87
N PHE A 893 28.97 -15.51 15.72
CA PHE A 893 30.04 -16.43 16.12
C PHE A 893 30.61 -17.07 14.87
N ALA A 894 31.85 -16.81 14.56
CA ALA A 894 32.55 -17.53 13.48
C ALA A 894 32.85 -18.95 13.95
N LEU A 895 32.24 -19.95 13.33
CA LEU A 895 32.48 -21.37 13.65
C LEU A 895 33.63 -21.92 12.83
N THR A 896 33.74 -21.52 11.56
CA THR A 896 34.88 -21.78 10.65
C THR A 896 35.20 -20.53 9.86
N SER A 897 36.14 -20.61 8.95
CA SER A 897 36.46 -19.49 8.03
C SER A 897 35.32 -19.18 7.06
N SER A 898 34.38 -20.11 6.81
CA SER A 898 33.29 -20.00 5.89
C SER A 898 31.91 -20.11 6.56
N LEU A 899 31.79 -20.58 7.80
CA LEU A 899 30.51 -20.76 8.49
C LEU A 899 30.43 -19.88 9.73
N SER A 900 29.40 -19.10 9.83
CA SER A 900 29.06 -18.31 11.02
C SER A 900 27.67 -18.61 11.52
N LEU A 901 27.45 -18.48 12.83
CA LEU A 901 26.19 -18.59 13.50
C LEU A 901 25.85 -17.26 14.19
N GLU A 902 24.70 -16.70 13.93
CA GLU A 902 24.21 -15.48 14.58
C GLU A 902 23.05 -15.81 15.50
N ALA A 903 23.20 -15.49 16.78
CA ALA A 903 22.10 -15.53 17.75
C ALA A 903 21.43 -14.15 17.79
N ILE A 904 20.10 -14.15 17.80
CA ILE A 904 19.27 -12.95 17.65
C ILE A 904 18.20 -12.93 18.73
N VAL A 905 18.02 -11.79 19.38
CA VAL A 905 16.89 -11.50 20.27
C VAL A 905 16.25 -10.21 19.80
N GLU A 906 14.96 -10.25 19.54
CA GLU A 906 14.16 -9.09 19.17
C GLU A 906 13.13 -8.80 20.27
N CYS A 907 12.87 -7.52 20.49
CA CYS A 907 11.81 -7.04 21.36
C CYS A 907 11.03 -5.96 20.62
N PHE A 908 9.78 -6.23 20.34
CA PHE A 908 8.86 -5.32 19.68
C PHE A 908 8.05 -4.56 20.73
N ASN A 909 7.82 -3.26 20.48
CA ASN A 909 7.15 -2.34 21.38
C ASN A 909 7.73 -2.42 22.81
N VAL A 910 9.01 -2.11 22.94
CA VAL A 910 9.79 -2.23 24.19
C VAL A 910 9.10 -1.55 25.38
N PHE A 911 8.49 -0.39 25.15
CA PHE A 911 7.80 0.38 26.17
C PHE A 911 6.39 -0.16 26.49
N ASN A 912 5.91 -1.14 25.70
CA ASN A 912 4.56 -1.70 25.86
C ASN A 912 3.45 -0.64 25.82
N VAL A 913 3.60 0.33 24.90
CA VAL A 913 2.58 1.36 24.69
C VAL A 913 1.36 0.72 24.05
N THR A 914 0.18 1.05 24.51
CA THR A 914 -1.06 0.61 23.86
C THR A 914 -1.38 1.56 22.71
N ASN A 915 -1.17 1.12 21.50
CA ASN A 915 -1.47 1.88 20.29
C ASN A 915 -2.89 1.52 19.79
N VAL A 916 -3.84 2.44 19.95
CA VAL A 916 -5.21 2.26 19.46
C VAL A 916 -5.30 2.73 18.02
N LEU A 917 -5.54 1.82 17.09
CA LEU A 917 -5.63 2.12 15.65
C LEU A 917 -7.07 2.35 15.16
N GLY A 918 -8.07 1.90 15.92
CA GLY A 918 -9.46 2.08 15.56
C GLY A 918 -10.36 2.06 16.78
N VAL A 919 -11.40 2.87 16.73
CA VAL A 919 -12.45 2.95 17.75
C VAL A 919 -13.82 2.71 17.11
N SER A 920 -14.79 2.25 17.88
CA SER A 920 -16.16 2.14 17.41
C SER A 920 -16.71 3.53 17.08
N LYS A 921 -17.02 3.76 15.82
CA LYS A 921 -17.46 5.05 15.29
C LYS A 921 -18.98 5.20 15.14
N THR A 922 -19.75 4.17 15.45
CA THR A 922 -21.21 4.21 15.42
C THR A 922 -21.73 4.74 16.76
N ASN A 923 -22.18 5.98 16.77
CA ASN A 923 -22.69 6.62 17.98
C ASN A 923 -24.13 6.14 18.30
N TYR A 924 -24.97 6.03 17.27
CA TYR A 924 -26.37 5.61 17.39
C TYR A 924 -26.75 4.66 16.27
N SER A 925 -27.82 3.87 16.47
CA SER A 925 -28.43 3.13 15.37
C SER A 925 -28.96 4.12 14.32
N GLY A 926 -28.92 3.74 13.05
CA GLY A 926 -29.41 4.56 11.95
C GLY A 926 -30.92 4.73 11.89
N PHE A 927 -31.65 4.23 12.91
CA PHE A 927 -33.09 4.29 12.96
C PHE A 927 -33.54 5.02 14.22
N ALA A 928 -34.48 5.95 14.08
CA ALA A 928 -35.12 6.59 15.22
C ALA A 928 -35.64 5.55 16.21
N ASN A 929 -35.44 5.81 17.49
CA ASN A 929 -36.04 4.99 18.52
C ASN A 929 -37.58 5.10 18.44
N VAL A 930 -38.22 4.12 17.80
CA VAL A 930 -39.69 4.11 17.60
C VAL A 930 -40.47 4.06 18.91
N LEU A 931 -39.80 3.74 20.00
CA LEU A 931 -40.36 3.65 21.34
C LEU A 931 -40.18 4.91 22.20
N ALA A 932 -39.26 5.80 21.76
CA ALA A 932 -38.94 7.06 22.43
C ALA A 932 -38.95 8.23 21.42
N ARG A 933 -39.89 8.24 20.50
CA ARG A 933 -40.02 9.28 19.45
C ARG A 933 -40.13 10.71 19.98
N ASP A 934 -40.67 10.85 21.16
CA ASP A 934 -40.86 12.15 21.82
C ASP A 934 -39.77 12.47 22.84
N SER A 935 -38.62 11.76 22.80
CA SER A 935 -37.52 12.08 23.69
C SER A 935 -37.07 13.52 23.46
N SER A 936 -37.24 14.34 24.48
CA SER A 936 -36.77 15.73 24.50
C SER A 936 -35.30 15.86 24.98
N ASP A 937 -34.63 14.73 25.26
CA ASP A 937 -33.23 14.74 25.67
C ASP A 937 -32.34 15.06 24.44
N PRO A 938 -31.73 16.26 24.39
CA PRO A 938 -30.83 16.60 23.28
C PRO A 938 -29.63 15.66 23.16
N ALA A 939 -29.33 14.92 24.25
CA ALA A 939 -28.22 14.00 24.26
C ALA A 939 -28.45 12.75 23.40
N ASP A 940 -29.70 12.33 23.18
CA ASP A 940 -30.00 11.18 22.32
C ASP A 940 -30.85 11.52 21.08
N ALA A 941 -31.44 12.73 21.03
CA ALA A 941 -32.25 13.20 19.91
C ALA A 941 -33.28 12.15 19.41
N GLY A 942 -33.74 11.25 20.29
CA GLY A 942 -34.68 10.18 19.95
C GLY A 942 -34.06 8.94 19.29
N PHE A 943 -32.75 8.80 19.26
CA PHE A 943 -32.06 7.63 18.70
C PHE A 943 -31.55 6.66 19.78
N LEU A 944 -31.38 5.40 19.41
CA LEU A 944 -30.80 4.38 20.30
C LEU A 944 -29.29 4.50 20.37
N ARG A 945 -28.77 4.67 21.56
CA ARG A 945 -27.32 4.78 21.77
C ARG A 945 -26.59 3.47 21.60
N SER A 946 -25.44 3.53 20.91
CA SER A 946 -24.47 2.44 20.87
C SER A 946 -23.70 2.35 22.18
N SER A 947 -23.65 1.17 22.79
CA SER A 947 -22.87 0.95 24.03
C SER A 947 -21.36 0.86 23.78
N SER A 948 -20.94 0.72 22.54
CA SER A 948 -19.53 0.55 22.16
C SER A 948 -18.89 1.83 21.59
N PHE A 949 -19.64 2.88 21.29
CA PHE A 949 -19.11 4.09 20.68
C PHE A 949 -17.91 4.66 21.45
N GLY A 950 -16.85 4.99 20.71
CA GLY A 950 -15.60 5.53 21.26
C GLY A 950 -14.75 4.50 22.02
N ARG A 951 -15.16 3.23 22.08
CA ARG A 951 -14.31 2.17 22.64
C ARG A 951 -13.30 1.70 21.61
N ALA A 952 -12.09 1.35 22.09
CA ALA A 952 -11.08 0.78 21.22
C ALA A 952 -11.57 -0.55 20.61
N LEU A 953 -11.58 -0.62 19.29
CA LEU A 953 -11.90 -1.82 18.51
C LEU A 953 -10.65 -2.61 18.18
N THR A 954 -9.62 -1.91 17.72
CA THR A 954 -8.38 -2.51 17.29
C THR A 954 -7.20 -1.82 17.96
N THR A 955 -6.26 -2.60 18.41
CA THR A 955 -4.92 -2.15 18.74
C THR A 955 -3.98 -2.64 17.65
N ALA A 956 -2.81 -2.01 17.51
CA ALA A 956 -1.81 -2.48 16.56
C ALA A 956 -1.52 -3.96 16.78
N GLY A 957 -1.68 -4.78 15.72
CA GLY A 957 -1.69 -6.26 15.82
C GLY A 957 -0.27 -6.73 15.64
N GLY A 958 0.72 -6.59 15.60
CA GLY A 958 2.06 -7.17 15.49
C GLY A 958 2.28 -8.22 14.39
N VAL A 959 1.33 -8.42 13.49
CA VAL A 959 1.48 -9.35 12.36
C VAL A 959 2.23 -8.68 11.21
N PHE A 960 1.80 -7.47 10.85
CA PHE A 960 2.43 -6.64 9.83
C PHE A 960 2.68 -5.25 10.40
N GLY A 961 3.84 -5.06 10.99
CA GLY A 961 4.24 -3.79 11.54
C GLY A 961 4.31 -3.75 13.06
N SER A 962 4.81 -2.63 13.51
CA SER A 962 5.09 -2.33 14.92
C SER A 962 3.84 -1.97 15.69
N GLY A 963 3.97 -1.91 17.02
CA GLY A 963 3.02 -1.26 17.91
C GLY A 963 1.99 -2.18 18.57
N GLY A 964 2.01 -3.47 18.30
CA GLY A 964 1.27 -4.47 19.06
C GLY A 964 1.73 -4.57 20.52
N PRO A 965 1.14 -5.43 21.34
CA PRO A 965 1.63 -5.70 22.67
C PRO A 965 3.11 -6.08 22.66
N ARG A 966 3.85 -5.72 23.71
CA ARG A 966 5.27 -6.05 23.79
C ARG A 966 5.48 -7.54 23.58
N ALA A 967 6.38 -7.86 22.65
CA ALA A 967 6.67 -9.26 22.31
C ALA A 967 8.17 -9.48 22.14
N PHE A 968 8.66 -10.62 22.58
CA PHE A 968 10.02 -11.09 22.32
C PHE A 968 9.99 -12.16 21.25
N GLN A 969 11.01 -12.17 20.41
CA GLN A 969 11.26 -13.16 19.37
C GLN A 969 12.72 -13.61 19.45
N LEU A 970 12.94 -14.89 19.37
CA LEU A 970 14.26 -15.50 19.35
C LEU A 970 14.58 -15.95 17.93
N GLY A 971 15.80 -15.66 17.47
CA GLY A 971 16.25 -16.06 16.15
C GLY A 971 17.63 -16.69 16.16
N LEU A 972 17.84 -17.57 15.22
CA LEU A 972 19.13 -18.19 14.94
C LEU A 972 19.35 -18.17 13.42
N ARG A 973 20.53 -17.68 12.99
CA ARG A 973 20.90 -17.63 11.58
C ARG A 973 22.28 -18.23 11.36
N ALA A 974 22.36 -19.24 10.50
CA ALA A 974 23.61 -19.75 9.97
C ALA A 974 23.90 -19.13 8.60
N GLN A 975 25.13 -18.73 8.34
CA GLN A 975 25.57 -18.16 7.05
C GLN A 975 26.90 -18.83 6.65
N PHE A 976 27.02 -19.18 5.37
CA PHE A 976 28.21 -19.83 4.81
C PHE A 976 28.55 -19.34 3.41
#